data_59f52ae6415a0101cfea298a693ba9ee
#
_entry.id   59f52ae6415a0101cfea298a693ba9ee
#
_cell.length_a   1.000
_cell.length_b   1.000
_cell.length_c   1.000
_cell.angle_alpha   90.00
_cell.angle_beta   90.00
_cell.angle_gamma   90.00
#
_symmetry.space_group_name_H-M   'P 1'
#
loop_
_entity.id
_entity.type
_entity.pdbx_description
1 polymer ?
#
loop_
_entity_poly.entity_id
_entity_poly.type
_entity_poly.pdbx_seq_one_letter_code
_entity_poly.pdbx_strand_id
1 'polypeptide(L)'
;MKRRILAMSMAAVTALTSTSICAFADGQNSEALASAITIAKTRLDIPEELTEFSYNTSENYKTTTYNLTWSTPADADEYREVSVTVCGSLILSYFDSSMYSSKNADSHFAKLTGDALYKKAQAAVKKLNPTVADVISIDRDSLNITMYGSKAQFSFVRTKNGVPVSNDRGSIVLDKDTGDIIGFHMSWHVNASFRDSKSAISLDKAKQKYAEMIQLTPQYEFDYDWQTKKVTARLVYRQGQYGEINAFTGKKSDFSADGYYDGSNETEDAVADMDTGKGSGEEGGYQFTEQEQAELDKKLPYASSEAVIKLMQADKWLTYSTDMELVSSDLYKVSFTGKDKYYYTANFSSYVPDENDYVYEEIVEEDGSVSVPAVEPSQNWQEVNITVDAESGQIMSYYFWDTRDSRSSSYDLDKADKLAEEIAKTYAGDRFVEYKGNPSTDYSWTDQNNKTFYNGSSHSWDRYSSDILVSGDSISVGLNADMKLTNYSYSYTDVKLPDSSRMLSTDMVMQKFWENNDLNLYYLARFTDKKTKTVLVYGTDSDVYVDATTGEPVYDWQYASDAANDLSGIKDKKILKMAKALDDHGYLISTEKFSENDTADSAVFEQLMGVNTDEESKKLTRGDALVIFTKSVAGDAIPELKGIYKSPFSDVKDTDKNVGYYAIAYAMGAVSGNKLNAKADFTYGDMIKMVYTFYAAE
;
A
#
# COMPACT_ATOMS: atom_id res chain seq x y z
N MET A 1 -23.15 47.20 32.58
CA MET A 1 -23.62 46.46 31.41
C MET A 1 -22.81 45.19 31.09
N LYS A 2 -21.49 45.16 31.25
CA LYS A 2 -20.68 43.96 30.91
C LYS A 2 -20.86 42.71 31.81
N ARG A 3 -21.38 42.86 33.03
CA ARG A 3 -21.62 41.73 33.97
C ARG A 3 -22.97 41.02 33.77
N ARG A 4 -23.92 41.58 32.99
CA ARG A 4 -25.23 40.96 32.70
C ARG A 4 -25.21 40.11 31.44
N ILE A 5 -24.27 40.31 30.52
CA ILE A 5 -24.09 39.54 29.30
C ILE A 5 -23.42 38.18 29.61
N LEU A 6 -22.52 38.16 30.61
CA LEU A 6 -21.85 36.89 31.02
C LEU A 6 -22.78 35.94 31.78
N ALA A 7 -23.79 36.49 32.46
CA ALA A 7 -24.80 35.65 33.16
C ALA A 7 -25.85 35.09 32.23
N MET A 8 -26.14 35.72 31.08
CA MET A 8 -27.08 35.19 30.08
C MET A 8 -26.45 34.10 29.19
N SER A 9 -25.16 34.14 28.94
CA SER A 9 -24.50 33.05 28.19
C SER A 9 -24.33 31.76 29.01
N MET A 10 -24.22 31.83 30.32
CA MET A 10 -24.24 30.65 31.20
C MET A 10 -25.63 30.05 31.42
N ALA A 11 -26.68 30.88 31.37
CA ALA A 11 -28.08 30.39 31.51
C ALA A 11 -28.62 29.74 30.23
N ALA A 12 -28.10 30.08 29.07
CA ALA A 12 -28.50 29.44 27.78
C ALA A 12 -27.89 28.03 27.61
N VAL A 13 -26.72 27.77 28.19
CA VAL A 13 -26.09 26.42 28.15
C VAL A 13 -26.79 25.42 29.07
N THR A 14 -27.48 25.89 30.14
CA THR A 14 -28.20 25.01 31.08
C THR A 14 -29.63 24.70 30.66
N ALA A 15 -30.19 25.30 29.63
CA ALA A 15 -31.58 25.10 29.20
C ALA A 15 -31.76 24.13 28.00
N LEU A 16 -30.68 23.62 27.41
CA LEU A 16 -30.72 22.68 26.28
C LEU A 16 -30.46 21.21 26.68
N THR A 17 -30.44 20.91 27.97
CA THR A 17 -30.18 19.54 28.47
C THR A 17 -31.44 18.81 29.01
N SER A 18 -32.59 18.97 28.33
CA SER A 18 -33.76 18.20 28.68
C SER A 18 -34.36 17.45 27.48
N THR A 19 -33.62 16.52 26.94
CA THR A 19 -34.19 15.39 26.18
C THR A 19 -33.42 14.13 26.51
N SER A 20 -34.08 13.22 27.19
CA SER A 20 -33.84 11.79 27.32
C SER A 20 -32.42 11.32 27.68
N ILE A 21 -32.01 11.54 28.94
CA ILE A 21 -30.92 10.76 29.55
C ILE A 21 -31.53 9.45 30.00
N CYS A 22 -31.29 8.37 29.28
CA CYS A 22 -31.40 7.03 29.84
C CYS A 22 -30.35 6.91 30.95
N ALA A 23 -30.81 6.82 32.21
CA ALA A 23 -29.97 6.67 33.39
C ALA A 23 -29.25 5.31 33.35
N PHE A 24 -27.97 5.32 33.04
CA PHE A 24 -27.07 4.21 33.37
C PHE A 24 -26.30 4.56 34.65
N ALA A 25 -26.35 3.62 35.58
CA ALA A 25 -25.71 3.75 36.88
C ALA A 25 -24.21 3.61 36.79
N ASP A 26 -23.47 4.74 36.79
CA ASP A 26 -22.23 4.91 37.54
C ASP A 26 -21.79 6.39 37.45
N GLY A 27 -21.83 7.09 38.59
CA GLY A 27 -21.69 8.57 38.60
C GLY A 27 -20.37 9.12 38.08
N GLN A 28 -19.31 8.33 37.99
CA GLN A 28 -18.01 8.76 37.46
C GLN A 28 -17.94 8.71 35.90
N ASN A 29 -18.64 7.79 35.25
CA ASN A 29 -18.69 7.67 33.81
C ASN A 29 -19.51 8.80 33.17
N SER A 30 -20.55 9.30 33.82
CA SER A 30 -21.42 10.35 33.28
C SER A 30 -20.74 11.72 33.18
N GLU A 31 -19.89 12.10 34.14
CA GLU A 31 -19.16 13.37 34.12
C GLU A 31 -18.07 13.38 33.01
N ALA A 32 -17.37 12.26 32.86
CA ALA A 32 -16.34 12.12 31.83
C ALA A 32 -16.94 12.11 30.40
N LEU A 33 -18.06 11.42 30.18
CA LEU A 33 -18.82 11.48 28.94
C LEU A 33 -19.34 12.89 28.65
N ALA A 34 -19.95 13.58 29.64
CA ALA A 34 -20.41 14.96 29.49
C ALA A 34 -19.28 15.92 29.14
N SER A 35 -18.08 15.72 29.72
CA SER A 35 -16.88 16.45 29.38
C SER A 35 -16.46 16.19 27.92
N ALA A 36 -16.45 14.94 27.48
CA ALA A 36 -16.10 14.57 26.11
C ALA A 36 -17.07 15.19 25.07
N ILE A 37 -18.38 15.12 25.32
CA ILE A 37 -19.40 15.77 24.48
C ILE A 37 -19.19 17.29 24.46
N THR A 38 -18.91 17.92 25.62
CA THR A 38 -18.66 19.35 25.69
C THR A 38 -17.44 19.76 24.88
N ILE A 39 -16.34 18.98 24.96
CA ILE A 39 -15.11 19.20 24.18
C ILE A 39 -15.44 19.14 22.68
N ALA A 40 -16.13 18.10 22.24
CA ALA A 40 -16.52 17.94 20.83
C ALA A 40 -17.35 19.14 20.35
N LYS A 41 -18.47 19.45 21.02
CA LYS A 41 -19.39 20.53 20.63
C LYS A 41 -18.82 21.95 20.74
N THR A 42 -17.85 22.18 21.61
CA THR A 42 -17.22 23.52 21.74
C THR A 42 -16.13 23.75 20.69
N ARG A 43 -15.52 22.69 20.17
CA ARG A 43 -14.40 22.82 19.22
C ARG A 43 -14.79 22.50 17.78
N LEU A 44 -15.91 21.80 17.60
CA LEU A 44 -16.46 21.40 16.31
C LEU A 44 -17.86 21.95 16.16
N ASP A 45 -18.20 22.36 14.96
CA ASP A 45 -19.53 22.85 14.63
C ASP A 45 -20.38 21.62 14.22
N ILE A 46 -20.91 20.88 15.21
CA ILE A 46 -21.80 19.72 14.97
C ILE A 46 -23.13 20.25 14.42
N PRO A 47 -23.56 19.84 13.21
CA PRO A 47 -24.79 20.32 12.59
C PRO A 47 -26.05 19.98 13.44
N GLU A 48 -26.98 20.93 13.52
CA GLU A 48 -28.20 20.78 14.33
C GLU A 48 -29.16 19.72 13.79
N GLU A 49 -29.08 19.40 12.50
CA GLU A 49 -29.85 18.34 11.84
C GLU A 49 -29.45 16.92 12.25
N LEU A 50 -28.25 16.74 12.85
CA LEU A 50 -27.81 15.46 13.38
C LEU A 50 -28.39 15.22 14.77
N THR A 51 -29.60 14.73 14.82
CA THR A 51 -30.40 14.59 16.05
C THR A 51 -30.21 13.27 16.76
N GLU A 52 -29.76 12.23 16.06
CA GLU A 52 -29.44 10.93 16.67
C GLU A 52 -28.02 10.99 17.29
N PHE A 53 -27.90 10.41 18.48
CA PHE A 53 -26.63 10.38 19.20
C PHE A 53 -26.35 9.01 19.78
N SER A 54 -25.13 8.51 19.53
CA SER A 54 -24.61 7.29 20.17
C SER A 54 -23.16 7.50 20.62
N TYR A 55 -22.70 6.62 21.49
CA TYR A 55 -21.31 6.61 21.89
C TYR A 55 -20.85 5.21 22.28
N ASN A 56 -19.55 4.97 22.16
CA ASN A 56 -18.88 3.84 22.79
C ASN A 56 -17.59 4.29 23.47
N THR A 57 -17.07 3.47 24.35
CA THR A 57 -15.82 3.74 25.06
C THR A 57 -14.83 2.61 24.81
N SER A 58 -13.55 2.98 24.70
CA SER A 58 -12.44 2.04 24.64
C SER A 58 -11.43 2.41 25.71
N GLU A 59 -10.93 1.44 26.44
CA GLU A 59 -9.88 1.63 27.43
C GLU A 59 -8.61 0.95 26.98
N ASN A 60 -7.53 1.72 26.82
CA ASN A 60 -6.24 1.21 26.47
C ASN A 60 -5.17 1.84 27.37
N TYR A 61 -4.33 1.01 28.02
CA TYR A 61 -3.26 1.46 28.93
C TYR A 61 -3.72 2.51 29.97
N LYS A 62 -4.88 2.29 30.61
CA LYS A 62 -5.51 3.19 31.59
C LYS A 62 -5.92 4.54 31.04
N THR A 63 -6.11 4.64 29.76
CA THR A 63 -6.61 5.83 29.08
C THR A 63 -7.93 5.49 28.43
N THR A 64 -9.01 6.14 28.89
CA THR A 64 -10.34 5.95 28.30
C THR A 64 -10.52 6.91 27.14
N THR A 65 -10.94 6.40 25.99
CA THR A 65 -11.38 7.17 24.84
C THR A 65 -12.89 7.06 24.70
N TYR A 66 -13.50 8.17 24.29
CA TYR A 66 -14.94 8.27 24.00
C TYR A 66 -15.10 8.48 22.49
N ASN A 67 -15.72 7.52 21.82
CA ASN A 67 -16.11 7.65 20.40
C ASN A 67 -17.57 8.13 20.38
N LEU A 68 -17.78 9.35 19.97
CA LEU A 68 -19.07 10.04 19.95
C LEU A 68 -19.55 10.14 18.52
N THR A 69 -20.79 9.76 18.26
CA THR A 69 -21.37 9.78 16.92
C THR A 69 -22.68 10.53 16.92
N TRP A 70 -22.83 11.47 16.01
CA TRP A 70 -24.07 12.18 15.70
C TRP A 70 -24.48 11.86 14.27
N SER A 71 -25.74 11.54 14.03
CA SER A 71 -26.25 11.24 12.70
C SER A 71 -27.62 11.86 12.45
N THR A 72 -28.00 11.95 11.18
CA THR A 72 -29.39 12.18 10.81
C THR A 72 -30.24 10.95 11.18
N PRO A 73 -31.56 11.11 11.41
CA PRO A 73 -32.44 9.97 11.56
C PRO A 73 -32.37 8.98 10.40
N ALA A 74 -32.61 7.69 10.69
CA ALA A 74 -32.50 6.62 9.68
C ALA A 74 -33.47 6.76 8.50
N ASP A 75 -34.56 7.53 8.67
CA ASP A 75 -35.57 7.83 7.64
C ASP A 75 -35.34 9.18 6.93
N ALA A 76 -34.20 9.83 7.16
CA ALA A 76 -33.85 11.07 6.47
C ALA A 76 -33.56 10.83 4.99
N ASP A 77 -33.91 11.79 4.15
CA ASP A 77 -33.66 11.74 2.69
C ASP A 77 -32.16 11.62 2.34
N GLU A 78 -31.28 12.14 3.18
CA GLU A 78 -29.84 12.09 3.03
C GLU A 78 -29.21 11.73 4.38
N TYR A 79 -28.49 10.59 4.43
CA TYR A 79 -27.76 10.19 5.62
C TYR A 79 -26.48 11.02 5.77
N ARG A 80 -26.28 11.58 6.95
CA ARG A 80 -25.04 12.25 7.34
C ARG A 80 -24.66 11.85 8.75
N GLU A 81 -23.36 11.64 8.95
CA GLU A 81 -22.77 11.26 10.22
C GLU A 81 -21.56 12.12 10.54
N VAL A 82 -21.41 12.47 11.80
CA VAL A 82 -20.20 13.08 12.36
C VAL A 82 -19.73 12.22 13.52
N SER A 83 -18.49 11.75 13.45
CA SER A 83 -17.84 10.95 14.49
C SER A 83 -16.65 11.70 15.10
N VAL A 84 -16.53 11.66 16.44
CA VAL A 84 -15.46 12.34 17.19
C VAL A 84 -14.91 11.42 18.25
N THR A 85 -13.58 11.19 18.23
CA THR A 85 -12.89 10.46 19.31
C THR A 85 -12.23 11.45 20.27
N VAL A 86 -12.59 11.38 21.54
CA VAL A 86 -12.05 12.25 22.61
C VAL A 86 -11.30 11.42 23.64
N CYS A 87 -10.08 11.85 23.99
CA CYS A 87 -9.25 11.26 25.03
C CYS A 87 -8.80 12.37 26.01
N GLY A 88 -9.34 12.35 27.21
CA GLY A 88 -9.12 13.45 28.18
C GLY A 88 -9.53 14.80 27.60
N SER A 89 -8.58 15.71 27.40
CA SER A 89 -8.83 17.01 26.77
C SER A 89 -8.50 17.05 25.27
N LEU A 90 -8.11 15.95 24.65
CA LEU A 90 -7.69 15.89 23.26
C LEU A 90 -8.77 15.30 22.36
N ILE A 91 -8.94 15.89 21.17
CA ILE A 91 -9.65 15.27 20.05
C ILE A 91 -8.61 14.47 19.28
N LEU A 92 -8.77 13.14 19.23
CA LEU A 92 -7.88 12.25 18.51
C LEU A 92 -8.35 11.99 17.08
N SER A 93 -9.67 12.02 16.85
CA SER A 93 -10.25 11.84 15.52
C SER A 93 -11.49 12.69 15.36
N TYR A 94 -11.71 13.18 14.16
CA TYR A 94 -12.94 13.81 13.69
C TYR A 94 -13.19 13.40 12.25
N PHE A 95 -14.40 13.00 11.97
CA PHE A 95 -14.83 12.60 10.64
C PHE A 95 -16.23 13.16 10.38
N ASP A 96 -16.44 13.72 9.18
CA ASP A 96 -17.74 14.18 8.68
C ASP A 96 -18.04 13.48 7.36
N SER A 97 -19.07 12.67 7.33
CA SER A 97 -19.45 11.89 6.14
C SER A 97 -19.85 12.73 4.93
N SER A 98 -20.13 14.03 5.12
CA SER A 98 -20.44 14.97 4.01
C SER A 98 -19.30 15.07 2.99
N MET A 99 -18.06 14.70 3.40
CA MET A 99 -16.89 14.63 2.51
C MET A 99 -17.05 13.61 1.36
N TYR A 100 -17.96 12.64 1.51
CA TYR A 100 -18.24 11.61 0.51
C TYR A 100 -19.58 11.85 -0.21
N SER A 101 -20.27 12.98 0.03
CA SER A 101 -21.52 13.30 -0.64
C SER A 101 -21.33 13.37 -2.16
N SER A 102 -22.25 12.77 -2.90
CA SER A 102 -22.27 12.81 -4.37
C SER A 102 -22.33 14.24 -4.94
N LYS A 103 -22.80 15.21 -4.15
CA LYS A 103 -22.77 16.64 -4.50
C LYS A 103 -21.37 17.21 -4.63
N ASN A 104 -20.35 16.55 -4.03
CA ASN A 104 -18.93 16.92 -4.07
C ASN A 104 -18.13 16.07 -5.06
N ALA A 105 -18.79 15.24 -5.86
CA ALA A 105 -18.12 14.32 -6.79
C ALA A 105 -17.55 15.01 -8.04
N ASP A 106 -17.94 16.26 -8.30
CA ASP A 106 -17.47 17.00 -9.48
C ASP A 106 -15.99 17.35 -9.36
N SER A 107 -15.24 17.02 -10.41
CA SER A 107 -13.85 17.41 -10.54
C SER A 107 -13.74 18.92 -10.70
N HIS A 108 -13.09 19.59 -9.76
CA HIS A 108 -12.82 21.01 -9.83
C HIS A 108 -11.57 21.40 -9.06
N PHE A 109 -10.99 22.53 -9.42
CA PHE A 109 -9.84 23.09 -8.71
C PHE A 109 -10.23 23.69 -7.36
N ALA A 110 -9.29 23.63 -6.42
CA ALA A 110 -9.45 24.28 -5.13
C ALA A 110 -9.64 25.81 -5.30
N LYS A 111 -10.61 26.39 -4.58
CA LYS A 111 -10.79 27.86 -4.53
C LYS A 111 -9.79 28.55 -3.62
N LEU A 112 -9.23 27.80 -2.67
CA LEU A 112 -8.20 28.29 -1.78
C LEU A 112 -6.80 27.87 -2.26
N THR A 113 -5.83 28.79 -2.13
CA THR A 113 -4.42 28.50 -2.38
C THR A 113 -3.83 27.60 -1.30
N GLY A 114 -2.74 26.88 -1.62
CA GLY A 114 -2.00 26.07 -0.63
C GLY A 114 -1.62 26.84 0.63
N ASP A 115 -1.20 28.10 0.49
CA ASP A 115 -0.91 28.99 1.64
C ASP A 115 -2.14 29.31 2.49
N ALA A 116 -3.27 29.55 1.86
CA ALA A 116 -4.52 29.81 2.58
C ALA A 116 -4.97 28.56 3.33
N LEU A 117 -4.89 27.40 2.69
CA LEU A 117 -5.19 26.10 3.30
C LEU A 117 -4.25 25.78 4.45
N TYR A 118 -2.93 26.03 4.30
CA TYR A 118 -1.96 25.83 5.37
C TYR A 118 -2.26 26.68 6.61
N LYS A 119 -2.57 27.97 6.43
CA LYS A 119 -2.98 28.86 7.54
C LYS A 119 -4.26 28.38 8.21
N LYS A 120 -5.21 27.86 7.42
CA LYS A 120 -6.43 27.28 7.96
C LYS A 120 -6.17 25.98 8.72
N ALA A 121 -5.27 25.13 8.25
CA ALA A 121 -4.84 23.92 8.95
C ALA A 121 -4.21 24.25 10.31
N GLN A 122 -3.33 25.25 10.38
CA GLN A 122 -2.75 25.72 11.65
C GLN A 122 -3.83 26.23 12.63
N ALA A 123 -4.78 27.01 12.14
CA ALA A 123 -5.88 27.52 12.96
C ALA A 123 -6.79 26.37 13.44
N ALA A 124 -7.05 25.39 12.59
CA ALA A 124 -7.86 24.22 12.88
C ALA A 124 -7.22 23.33 13.97
N VAL A 125 -5.94 22.99 13.83
CA VAL A 125 -5.20 22.23 14.88
C VAL A 125 -5.25 22.96 16.21
N LYS A 126 -5.09 24.29 16.23
CA LYS A 126 -5.20 25.09 17.45
C LYS A 126 -6.61 25.12 18.03
N LYS A 127 -7.66 25.12 17.18
CA LYS A 127 -9.07 25.04 17.60
C LYS A 127 -9.35 23.68 18.22
N LEU A 128 -8.92 22.59 17.54
CA LEU A 128 -9.18 21.20 17.97
C LEU A 128 -8.41 20.82 19.23
N ASN A 129 -7.12 21.14 19.30
CA ASN A 129 -6.22 20.68 20.35
C ASN A 129 -5.35 21.82 20.92
N PRO A 130 -5.95 22.84 21.56
CA PRO A 130 -5.23 24.05 22.00
C PRO A 130 -4.09 23.78 22.99
N THR A 131 -4.17 22.68 23.76
CA THR A 131 -3.17 22.34 24.79
C THR A 131 -1.89 21.75 24.22
N VAL A 132 -1.92 21.25 22.98
CA VAL A 132 -0.77 20.58 22.33
C VAL A 132 -0.41 21.20 20.97
N ALA A 133 -1.15 22.19 20.50
CA ALA A 133 -0.93 22.82 19.20
C ALA A 133 0.50 23.34 19.00
N ASP A 134 1.11 23.89 20.07
CA ASP A 134 2.46 24.47 20.00
C ASP A 134 3.59 23.40 19.81
N VAL A 135 3.27 22.14 20.01
CA VAL A 135 4.21 21.02 19.78
C VAL A 135 3.84 20.17 18.57
N ILE A 136 2.84 20.58 17.80
CA ILE A 136 2.48 19.98 16.51
C ILE A 136 3.13 20.78 15.38
N SER A 137 3.91 20.11 14.55
CA SER A 137 4.49 20.65 13.32
C SER A 137 3.73 20.12 12.13
N ILE A 138 2.99 20.98 11.43
CA ILE A 138 2.31 20.63 10.18
C ILE A 138 3.35 20.71 9.07
N ASP A 139 3.46 19.66 8.29
CA ASP A 139 4.30 19.64 7.10
C ASP A 139 3.56 20.34 5.95
N ARG A 140 4.12 21.46 5.51
CA ARG A 140 3.55 22.26 4.42
C ARG A 140 3.67 21.53 3.08
N ASP A 141 4.77 20.80 2.88
CA ASP A 141 5.07 20.12 1.63
C ASP A 141 4.27 18.80 1.49
N SER A 142 3.58 18.35 2.55
CA SER A 142 2.67 17.21 2.55
C SER A 142 1.26 17.52 2.01
N LEU A 143 1.01 18.77 1.53
CA LEU A 143 -0.30 19.13 1.00
C LEU A 143 -0.71 18.22 -0.14
N ASN A 144 -1.79 17.50 0.06
CA ASN A 144 -2.44 16.69 -0.96
C ASN A 144 -3.84 17.24 -1.22
N ILE A 145 -4.10 17.72 -2.44
CA ILE A 145 -5.41 18.20 -2.90
C ILE A 145 -5.94 17.22 -3.93
N THR A 146 -7.03 16.54 -3.61
CA THR A 146 -7.66 15.60 -4.55
C THR A 146 -8.40 16.34 -5.64
N MET A 147 -8.28 15.89 -6.89
CA MET A 147 -9.00 16.43 -8.03
C MET A 147 -10.51 16.18 -7.91
N TYR A 148 -10.86 14.96 -7.52
CA TYR A 148 -12.23 14.56 -7.25
C TYR A 148 -12.57 14.78 -5.77
N GLY A 149 -13.75 15.33 -5.53
CA GLY A 149 -14.17 15.67 -4.18
C GLY A 149 -13.59 16.98 -3.66
N SER A 150 -13.81 17.22 -2.37
CA SER A 150 -13.53 18.52 -1.74
C SER A 150 -12.27 18.53 -0.84
N LYS A 151 -11.42 17.50 -0.89
CA LYS A 151 -10.37 17.28 0.12
C LYS A 151 -9.07 18.01 -0.17
N ALA A 152 -8.54 18.68 0.88
CA ALA A 152 -7.16 19.14 0.97
C ALA A 152 -6.58 18.65 2.30
N GLN A 153 -5.55 17.81 2.25
CA GLN A 153 -4.98 17.15 3.42
C GLN A 153 -3.55 17.61 3.70
N PHE A 154 -3.23 17.83 4.97
CA PHE A 154 -1.87 18.01 5.47
C PHE A 154 -1.54 16.94 6.49
N SER A 155 -0.31 16.45 6.47
CA SER A 155 0.27 15.64 7.52
C SER A 155 0.93 16.51 8.59
N PHE A 156 0.99 15.99 9.82
CA PHE A 156 1.71 16.63 10.90
C PHE A 156 2.36 15.63 11.85
N VAL A 157 3.34 16.10 12.62
CA VAL A 157 4.04 15.30 13.60
C VAL A 157 4.21 16.09 14.90
N ARG A 158 4.19 15.39 16.04
CA ARG A 158 4.60 16.01 17.32
C ARG A 158 6.09 16.31 17.30
N THR A 159 6.48 17.46 17.83
CA THR A 159 7.89 17.82 18.02
C THR A 159 8.20 18.07 19.50
N LYS A 160 9.41 17.70 19.91
CA LYS A 160 9.95 18.03 21.22
C LYS A 160 11.35 18.58 21.06
N ASN A 161 11.54 19.87 21.45
CA ASN A 161 12.82 20.57 21.28
C ASN A 161 13.35 20.54 19.83
N GLY A 162 12.45 20.63 18.84
CA GLY A 162 12.79 20.56 17.42
C GLY A 162 13.03 19.15 16.89
N VAL A 163 12.89 18.11 17.71
CA VAL A 163 13.03 16.70 17.30
C VAL A 163 11.65 16.09 17.16
N PRO A 164 11.32 15.43 16.02
CA PRO A 164 10.02 14.79 15.82
C PRO A 164 9.85 13.55 16.70
N VAL A 165 8.60 13.27 17.05
CA VAL A 165 8.17 12.00 17.67
C VAL A 165 7.47 11.21 16.57
N SER A 166 8.18 10.29 15.95
CA SER A 166 7.80 9.68 14.66
C SER A 166 6.42 9.01 14.66
N ASN A 167 6.02 8.39 15.76
CA ASN A 167 4.72 7.73 15.88
C ASN A 167 3.64 8.56 16.60
N ASP A 168 3.94 9.82 16.99
CA ASP A 168 2.94 10.82 17.38
C ASP A 168 2.67 11.76 16.20
N ARG A 169 1.89 11.30 15.25
CA ARG A 169 1.61 11.95 13.98
C ARG A 169 0.12 11.93 13.64
N GLY A 170 -0.26 12.62 12.62
CA GLY A 170 -1.64 12.64 12.17
C GLY A 170 -1.82 13.41 10.88
N SER A 171 -3.08 13.61 10.54
CA SER A 171 -3.48 14.39 9.39
C SER A 171 -4.67 15.28 9.70
N ILE A 172 -4.76 16.38 8.97
CA ILE A 172 -5.92 17.25 8.95
C ILE A 172 -6.42 17.39 7.54
N VAL A 173 -7.72 17.18 7.36
CA VAL A 173 -8.40 17.28 6.08
C VAL A 173 -9.34 18.49 6.14
N LEU A 174 -9.17 19.38 5.17
CA LEU A 174 -9.99 20.57 4.99
C LEU A 174 -10.79 20.44 3.70
N ASP A 175 -11.92 21.10 3.65
CA ASP A 175 -12.59 21.38 2.40
C ASP A 175 -11.71 22.35 1.57
N LYS A 176 -11.37 21.97 0.35
CA LYS A 176 -10.43 22.72 -0.51
C LYS A 176 -10.97 24.07 -0.97
N ASP A 177 -12.30 24.30 -0.86
CA ASP A 177 -12.97 25.51 -1.29
C ASP A 177 -13.22 26.49 -0.14
N THR A 178 -13.61 25.99 1.02
CA THR A 178 -13.99 26.79 2.19
C THR A 178 -12.90 26.82 3.26
N GLY A 179 -12.10 25.74 3.32
CA GLY A 179 -11.11 25.49 4.36
C GLY A 179 -11.72 25.08 5.69
N ASP A 180 -12.98 24.63 5.69
CA ASP A 180 -13.61 24.05 6.86
C ASP A 180 -13.02 22.67 7.17
N ILE A 181 -13.01 22.29 8.45
CA ILE A 181 -12.46 20.99 8.87
C ILE A 181 -13.47 19.90 8.51
N ILE A 182 -13.08 18.93 7.71
CA ILE A 182 -13.89 17.78 7.34
C ILE A 182 -13.31 16.44 7.82
N GLY A 183 -12.05 16.44 8.26
CA GLY A 183 -11.41 15.29 8.87
C GLY A 183 -10.22 15.67 9.73
N PHE A 184 -9.95 14.88 10.74
CA PHE A 184 -8.77 14.98 11.59
C PHE A 184 -8.45 13.62 12.19
N HIS A 185 -7.20 13.25 12.18
CA HIS A 185 -6.72 12.06 12.88
C HIS A 185 -5.38 12.34 13.55
N MET A 186 -5.20 11.82 14.76
CA MET A 186 -3.99 12.02 15.55
C MET A 186 -3.68 10.80 16.42
N SER A 187 -2.53 10.19 16.18
CA SER A 187 -1.92 9.26 17.14
C SER A 187 -1.16 10.07 18.19
N TRP A 188 -1.36 9.78 19.47
CA TRP A 188 -0.77 10.59 20.53
C TRP A 188 -0.48 9.80 21.80
N HIS A 189 0.79 9.79 22.19
CA HIS A 189 1.21 9.20 23.45
C HIS A 189 1.11 10.22 24.58
N VAL A 190 0.04 10.11 25.37
CA VAL A 190 -0.15 10.98 26.55
C VAL A 190 0.91 10.68 27.61
N ASN A 191 1.24 11.73 28.42
CA ASN A 191 2.19 11.61 29.55
C ASN A 191 3.59 11.11 29.16
N ALA A 192 3.99 11.26 27.87
CA ALA A 192 5.33 10.92 27.41
C ALA A 192 6.39 11.86 27.97
N SER A 193 7.48 11.32 28.49
CA SER A 193 8.65 12.07 28.92
C SER A 193 9.82 11.82 27.98
N PHE A 194 10.48 12.87 27.52
CA PHE A 194 11.53 12.82 26.51
C PHE A 194 12.88 13.20 27.11
N ARG A 195 13.89 12.36 26.88
CA ARG A 195 15.28 12.67 27.25
C ARG A 195 15.83 13.75 26.32
N ASP A 196 16.62 14.70 26.85
CA ASP A 196 17.23 15.78 26.06
C ASP A 196 18.18 15.19 24.99
N SER A 197 18.06 15.68 23.75
CA SER A 197 18.85 15.22 22.59
C SER A 197 20.30 15.74 22.59
N LYS A 198 20.66 16.72 23.43
CA LYS A 198 21.99 17.35 23.47
C LYS A 198 23.15 16.37 23.73
N SER A 199 22.88 15.24 24.36
CA SER A 199 23.89 14.20 24.64
C SER A 199 23.87 13.05 23.65
N ALA A 200 23.15 13.17 22.53
CA ALA A 200 23.20 12.21 21.44
C ALA A 200 24.58 12.17 20.79
N ILE A 201 24.95 11.03 20.21
CA ILE A 201 26.19 10.92 19.43
C ILE A 201 26.09 11.82 18.19
N SER A 202 27.23 12.25 17.65
CA SER A 202 27.24 13.06 16.41
C SER A 202 26.65 12.30 15.24
N LEU A 203 26.11 13.02 14.25
CA LEU A 203 25.53 12.45 13.04
C LEU A 203 26.52 11.53 12.29
N ASP A 204 27.80 11.96 12.16
CA ASP A 204 28.82 11.15 11.48
C ASP A 204 29.07 9.82 12.19
N LYS A 205 29.13 9.85 13.54
CA LYS A 205 29.25 8.64 14.32
C LYS A 205 27.98 7.77 14.23
N ALA A 206 26.83 8.40 14.15
CA ALA A 206 25.56 7.70 13.95
C ALA A 206 25.51 7.02 12.59
N LYS A 207 25.89 7.71 11.50
CA LYS A 207 25.99 7.12 10.14
C LYS A 207 26.91 5.90 10.10
N GLN A 208 28.07 5.99 10.76
CA GLN A 208 28.97 4.84 10.87
C GLN A 208 28.32 3.66 11.61
N LYS A 209 27.69 3.93 12.78
CA LYS A 209 27.04 2.89 13.58
C LYS A 209 25.82 2.29 12.89
N TYR A 210 25.10 3.09 12.12
CA TYR A 210 23.97 2.62 11.31
C TYR A 210 24.46 1.68 10.19
N ALA A 211 25.51 2.06 9.47
CA ALA A 211 26.12 1.21 8.45
C ALA A 211 26.63 -0.14 9.00
N GLU A 212 27.24 -0.14 10.21
CA GLU A 212 27.63 -1.36 10.91
C GLU A 212 26.40 -2.23 11.27
N MET A 213 25.27 -1.61 11.63
CA MET A 213 24.07 -2.30 12.08
C MET A 213 23.31 -2.95 10.94
N ILE A 214 23.13 -2.27 9.79
CA ILE A 214 22.29 -2.76 8.69
C ILE A 214 22.85 -3.97 7.96
N GLN A 215 24.17 -4.25 8.05
CA GLN A 215 24.84 -5.42 7.46
C GLN A 215 24.48 -5.61 5.99
N LEU A 216 24.97 -4.74 5.11
CA LEU A 216 24.73 -4.85 3.69
C LEU A 216 25.15 -6.20 3.12
N THR A 217 24.23 -6.86 2.44
CA THR A 217 24.44 -8.15 1.78
C THR A 217 24.21 -8.02 0.28
N PRO A 218 25.15 -8.51 -0.56
CA PRO A 218 24.90 -8.58 -1.99
C PRO A 218 23.98 -9.74 -2.31
N GLN A 219 23.11 -9.54 -3.28
CA GLN A 219 22.27 -10.61 -3.81
C GLN A 219 21.92 -10.37 -5.28
N TYR A 220 21.67 -11.47 -6.00
CA TYR A 220 21.06 -11.43 -7.31
C TYR A 220 19.56 -11.40 -7.17
N GLU A 221 18.91 -10.58 -7.97
CA GLU A 221 17.44 -10.47 -8.06
C GLU A 221 17.01 -10.52 -9.51
N PHE A 222 15.72 -10.82 -9.74
CA PHE A 222 15.14 -10.95 -11.06
C PHE A 222 14.12 -9.87 -11.30
N ASP A 223 14.25 -9.19 -12.46
CA ASP A 223 13.27 -8.27 -12.98
C ASP A 223 12.44 -8.97 -14.06
N TYR A 224 11.13 -8.97 -13.90
CA TYR A 224 10.17 -9.55 -14.85
C TYR A 224 9.51 -8.43 -15.64
N ASP A 225 9.88 -8.30 -16.90
CA ASP A 225 9.20 -7.40 -17.84
C ASP A 225 7.99 -8.13 -18.44
N TRP A 226 6.81 -7.81 -17.95
CA TRP A 226 5.55 -8.43 -18.35
C TRP A 226 5.13 -8.07 -19.77
N GLN A 227 5.57 -6.93 -20.30
CA GLN A 227 5.28 -6.49 -21.67
C GLN A 227 6.12 -7.26 -22.68
N THR A 228 7.43 -7.34 -22.47
CA THR A 228 8.36 -8.03 -23.36
C THR A 228 8.50 -9.51 -23.05
N LYS A 229 7.88 -10.02 -21.98
CA LYS A 229 8.01 -11.39 -21.49
C LYS A 229 9.47 -11.81 -21.27
N LYS A 230 10.26 -10.90 -20.71
CA LYS A 230 11.70 -11.14 -20.42
C LYS A 230 11.93 -11.09 -18.92
N VAL A 231 12.83 -11.95 -18.47
CA VAL A 231 13.43 -11.85 -17.13
C VAL A 231 14.91 -11.50 -17.29
N THR A 232 15.37 -10.55 -16.47
CA THR A 232 16.77 -10.17 -16.39
C THR A 232 17.23 -10.29 -14.95
N ALA A 233 18.50 -10.62 -14.74
CA ALA A 233 19.08 -10.63 -13.41
C ALA A 233 19.85 -9.33 -13.17
N ARG A 234 19.75 -8.78 -11.99
CA ARG A 234 20.55 -7.67 -11.48
C ARG A 234 21.29 -8.08 -10.21
N LEU A 235 22.38 -7.41 -9.92
CA LEU A 235 23.15 -7.59 -8.71
C LEU A 235 22.96 -6.35 -7.83
N VAL A 236 22.45 -6.55 -6.63
CA VAL A 236 22.08 -5.46 -5.72
C VAL A 236 22.68 -5.63 -4.35
N TYR A 237 22.78 -4.56 -3.59
CA TYR A 237 22.95 -4.62 -2.14
C TYR A 237 21.61 -4.34 -1.46
N ARG A 238 21.26 -5.22 -0.53
CA ARG A 238 20.15 -5.00 0.42
C ARG A 238 20.68 -4.97 1.85
N GLN A 239 19.97 -4.24 2.70
CA GLN A 239 20.23 -4.31 4.12
C GLN A 239 19.77 -5.65 4.70
N GLY A 240 20.66 -6.32 5.45
CA GLY A 240 20.35 -7.57 6.13
C GLY A 240 19.66 -7.40 7.48
N GLN A 241 19.67 -6.18 8.03
CA GLN A 241 18.98 -5.85 9.27
C GLN A 241 18.25 -4.51 9.14
N TYR A 242 17.05 -4.47 9.67
CA TYR A 242 16.17 -3.30 9.71
C TYR A 242 16.12 -2.71 11.12
N GLY A 243 15.71 -1.46 11.21
CA GLY A 243 15.46 -0.75 12.45
C GLY A 243 16.39 0.43 12.69
N GLU A 244 16.30 0.99 13.86
CA GLU A 244 16.99 2.20 14.27
C GLU A 244 18.17 1.88 15.19
N ILE A 245 19.06 2.86 15.34
CA ILE A 245 20.10 2.84 16.39
C ILE A 245 19.74 3.82 17.51
N ASN A 246 19.97 3.42 18.75
CA ASN A 246 19.81 4.27 19.91
C ASN A 246 20.78 5.46 19.84
N ALA A 247 20.25 6.67 19.90
CA ALA A 247 21.00 7.91 19.68
C ALA A 247 22.08 8.20 20.72
N PHE A 248 22.10 7.52 21.87
CA PHE A 248 23.11 7.71 22.91
C PHE A 248 24.19 6.63 22.89
N THR A 249 23.85 5.42 22.44
CA THR A 249 24.76 4.28 22.51
C THR A 249 25.29 3.86 21.14
N GLY A 250 24.60 4.19 20.05
CA GLY A 250 24.89 3.75 18.70
C GLY A 250 24.61 2.24 18.46
N LYS A 251 24.00 1.55 19.41
CA LYS A 251 23.59 0.15 19.24
C LYS A 251 22.21 0.08 18.62
N LYS A 252 21.88 -1.04 17.93
CA LYS A 252 20.51 -1.32 17.46
C LYS A 252 19.53 -1.09 18.58
N SER A 253 18.44 -0.44 18.29
CA SER A 253 17.35 -0.21 19.23
C SER A 253 16.47 -1.46 19.28
N ASP A 254 16.28 -2.01 20.49
CA ASP A 254 15.30 -3.09 20.71
C ASP A 254 13.90 -2.51 21.01
N PHE A 255 13.75 -1.20 20.87
CA PHE A 255 12.52 -0.51 21.12
C PHE A 255 11.65 -0.57 19.86
N SER A 256 10.63 -1.41 19.87
CA SER A 256 9.56 -1.34 18.86
C SER A 256 8.57 -0.25 19.27
N ALA A 257 8.26 0.68 18.38
CA ALA A 257 7.11 1.55 18.54
C ALA A 257 5.83 0.72 18.58
N ASP A 258 4.77 1.24 19.22
CA ASP A 258 3.44 0.63 19.08
C ASP A 258 3.11 0.65 17.59
N GLY A 259 2.85 -0.54 17.03
CA GLY A 259 2.53 -0.69 15.62
C GLY A 259 1.24 0.07 15.30
N TYR A 260 1.24 0.80 14.21
CA TYR A 260 0.02 1.24 13.56
C TYR A 260 -0.66 -0.02 13.03
N TYR A 261 -1.74 -0.47 13.67
CA TYR A 261 -2.62 -1.45 13.08
C TYR A 261 -3.42 -0.69 12.01
N ASP A 262 -2.89 -0.61 10.81
CA ASP A 262 -3.66 -0.30 9.63
C ASP A 262 -4.54 -1.53 9.35
N GLY A 263 -5.81 -1.44 9.75
CA GLY A 263 -6.80 -2.48 9.56
C GLY A 263 -7.31 -2.61 8.13
N SER A 264 -6.48 -2.29 7.14
CA SER A 264 -6.83 -2.38 5.72
C SER A 264 -5.95 -3.38 4.98
N ASN A 265 -6.00 -4.64 5.38
CA ASN A 265 -5.61 -5.77 4.53
C ASN A 265 -6.73 -6.81 4.55
N GLU A 266 -7.90 -6.41 4.11
CA GLU A 266 -8.80 -7.32 3.44
C GLU A 266 -8.43 -7.26 1.95
N THR A 267 -7.54 -8.13 1.54
CA THR A 267 -7.42 -8.50 0.13
C THR A 267 -8.66 -9.34 -0.17
N GLU A 268 -9.68 -8.70 -0.73
CA GLU A 268 -10.70 -9.42 -1.48
C GLU A 268 -9.98 -10.04 -2.67
N ASP A 269 -9.72 -11.34 -2.61
CA ASP A 269 -9.40 -12.14 -3.76
C ASP A 269 -10.60 -12.07 -4.72
N ALA A 270 -10.47 -11.25 -5.73
CA ALA A 270 -11.40 -11.24 -6.85
C ALA A 270 -11.21 -12.55 -7.62
N VAL A 271 -11.99 -13.54 -7.26
CA VAL A 271 -12.15 -14.76 -8.08
C VAL A 271 -12.85 -14.32 -9.36
N ALA A 272 -12.09 -14.16 -10.43
CA ALA A 272 -12.65 -13.98 -11.75
C ALA A 272 -13.31 -15.31 -12.17
N ASP A 273 -14.63 -15.30 -12.18
CA ASP A 273 -15.46 -16.35 -12.73
C ASP A 273 -15.13 -16.49 -14.24
N MET A 274 -14.29 -17.46 -14.58
CA MET A 274 -14.08 -17.83 -15.97
C MET A 274 -15.22 -18.76 -16.39
N ASP A 275 -16.21 -18.18 -17.05
CA ASP A 275 -17.25 -18.90 -17.78
C ASP A 275 -16.59 -19.83 -18.82
N THR A 276 -16.60 -21.12 -18.56
CA THR A 276 -16.17 -22.14 -19.51
C THR A 276 -17.24 -22.34 -20.57
N GLY A 277 -17.27 -21.44 -21.54
CA GLY A 277 -18.10 -21.57 -22.73
C GLY A 277 -17.73 -22.84 -23.50
N LYS A 278 -18.57 -23.86 -23.42
CA LYS A 278 -18.55 -24.99 -24.36
C LYS A 278 -18.85 -24.49 -25.77
N GLY A 279 -17.83 -24.19 -26.54
CA GLY A 279 -17.92 -23.95 -27.96
C GLY A 279 -18.27 -25.26 -28.69
N SER A 280 -19.48 -25.38 -29.20
CA SER A 280 -19.84 -26.39 -30.19
C SER A 280 -19.17 -26.02 -31.52
N GLY A 281 -18.01 -26.65 -31.81
CA GLY A 281 -17.30 -26.46 -33.07
C GLY A 281 -18.02 -27.16 -34.21
N GLU A 282 -18.48 -26.38 -35.21
CA GLU A 282 -18.73 -26.89 -36.55
C GLU A 282 -17.36 -27.16 -37.23
N GLU A 283 -17.22 -28.33 -37.84
CA GLU A 283 -16.06 -28.74 -38.65
C GLU A 283 -15.91 -27.85 -39.89
N GLY A 284 -15.23 -26.76 -39.76
CA GLY A 284 -14.67 -25.98 -40.88
C GLY A 284 -13.17 -26.14 -40.85
N GLY A 285 -12.58 -26.77 -41.91
CA GLY A 285 -11.13 -26.97 -41.98
C GLY A 285 -10.37 -25.66 -41.98
N TYR A 286 -9.94 -25.22 -40.79
CA TYR A 286 -9.03 -24.10 -40.59
C TYR A 286 -7.60 -24.55 -40.88
N GLN A 287 -6.83 -23.76 -41.63
CA GLN A 287 -5.39 -23.92 -41.72
C GLN A 287 -4.74 -23.27 -40.49
N PHE A 288 -4.04 -24.09 -39.72
CA PHE A 288 -3.25 -23.57 -38.58
C PHE A 288 -2.10 -22.73 -39.09
N THR A 289 -1.79 -21.66 -38.34
CA THR A 289 -0.57 -20.88 -38.54
C THR A 289 0.64 -21.75 -38.17
N GLU A 290 1.84 -21.34 -38.64
CA GLU A 290 3.08 -22.07 -38.27
C GLU A 290 3.28 -22.12 -36.74
N GLN A 291 2.85 -21.07 -36.01
CA GLN A 291 2.94 -21.02 -34.56
C GLN A 291 1.93 -21.96 -33.87
N GLU A 292 0.69 -22.01 -34.34
CA GLU A 292 -0.32 -22.92 -33.85
C GLU A 292 0.08 -24.40 -34.10
N GLN A 293 0.61 -24.68 -35.28
CA GLN A 293 1.10 -26.02 -35.59
C GLN A 293 2.30 -26.40 -34.72
N ALA A 294 3.22 -25.47 -34.47
CA ALA A 294 4.35 -25.71 -33.57
C ALA A 294 3.93 -26.02 -32.12
N GLU A 295 2.84 -25.41 -31.64
CA GLU A 295 2.27 -25.74 -30.34
C GLU A 295 1.61 -27.14 -30.33
N LEU A 296 0.89 -27.50 -31.39
CA LEU A 296 0.27 -28.82 -31.52
C LEU A 296 1.30 -29.96 -31.63
N ASP A 297 2.47 -29.67 -32.20
CA ASP A 297 3.54 -30.65 -32.37
C ASP A 297 4.37 -30.91 -31.12
N LYS A 298 4.14 -30.17 -30.04
CA LYS A 298 4.88 -30.32 -28.78
C LYS A 298 4.53 -31.59 -28.05
N LYS A 299 5.57 -32.24 -27.53
CA LYS A 299 5.43 -33.45 -26.72
C LYS A 299 5.48 -33.10 -25.25
N LEU A 300 4.36 -33.14 -24.60
CA LEU A 300 4.19 -32.88 -23.18
C LEU A 300 3.71 -34.15 -22.45
N PRO A 301 4.62 -35.13 -22.21
CA PRO A 301 4.24 -36.45 -21.69
C PRO A 301 3.63 -36.42 -20.28
N TYR A 302 3.82 -35.33 -19.52
CA TYR A 302 3.29 -35.15 -18.18
C TYR A 302 2.15 -34.12 -18.11
N ALA A 303 1.55 -33.77 -19.23
CA ALA A 303 0.42 -32.82 -19.29
C ALA A 303 -0.94 -33.53 -19.15
N SER A 304 -1.03 -34.55 -18.28
CA SER A 304 -2.30 -35.21 -17.97
C SER A 304 -2.31 -35.78 -16.56
N SER A 305 -3.49 -35.87 -15.97
CA SER A 305 -3.69 -36.43 -14.62
C SER A 305 -3.20 -37.88 -14.52
N GLU A 306 -3.42 -38.70 -15.54
CA GLU A 306 -2.98 -40.10 -15.54
C GLU A 306 -1.45 -40.22 -15.53
N ALA A 307 -0.74 -39.32 -16.23
CA ALA A 307 0.71 -39.31 -16.23
C ALA A 307 1.25 -38.92 -14.85
N VAL A 308 0.65 -37.90 -14.23
CA VAL A 308 1.04 -37.41 -12.90
C VAL A 308 0.69 -38.43 -11.80
N ILE A 309 -0.46 -39.13 -11.89
CA ILE A 309 -0.80 -40.23 -10.98
C ILE A 309 0.26 -41.33 -11.05
N LYS A 310 0.65 -41.76 -12.28
CA LYS A 310 1.70 -42.77 -12.45
C LYS A 310 3.04 -42.32 -11.88
N LEU A 311 3.38 -41.05 -12.03
CA LEU A 311 4.59 -40.43 -11.44
C LEU A 311 4.53 -40.51 -9.93
N MET A 312 3.43 -40.08 -9.29
CA MET A 312 3.25 -40.17 -7.84
C MET A 312 3.31 -41.59 -7.31
N GLN A 313 2.66 -42.53 -8.01
CA GLN A 313 2.67 -43.96 -7.62
C GLN A 313 4.04 -44.63 -7.76
N ALA A 314 4.90 -44.14 -8.65
CA ALA A 314 6.25 -44.63 -8.83
C ALA A 314 7.25 -44.02 -7.86
N ASP A 315 6.92 -42.90 -7.24
CA ASP A 315 7.80 -42.18 -6.30
C ASP A 315 7.65 -42.72 -4.88
N LYS A 316 8.75 -42.78 -4.14
CA LYS A 316 8.79 -43.34 -2.78
C LYS A 316 8.34 -42.38 -1.68
N TRP A 317 8.26 -41.09 -1.95
CA TRP A 317 7.93 -40.06 -0.94
C TRP A 317 6.59 -39.40 -1.18
N LEU A 318 6.11 -39.40 -2.45
CA LEU A 318 4.80 -38.81 -2.77
C LEU A 318 3.68 -39.74 -2.28
N THR A 319 2.68 -39.13 -1.67
CA THR A 319 1.47 -39.87 -1.24
C THR A 319 0.39 -39.65 -2.29
N TYR A 320 -0.18 -40.75 -2.75
CA TYR A 320 -1.39 -40.77 -3.58
C TYR A 320 -2.23 -41.99 -3.18
N SER A 321 -3.47 -41.77 -2.86
CA SER A 321 -4.45 -42.82 -2.54
C SER A 321 -5.42 -43.04 -3.69
N THR A 322 -5.83 -44.28 -3.90
CA THR A 322 -6.72 -44.64 -5.01
C THR A 322 -8.17 -44.19 -4.85
N ASP A 323 -8.51 -43.67 -3.68
CA ASP A 323 -9.78 -43.02 -3.37
C ASP A 323 -9.77 -41.51 -3.63
N MET A 324 -8.62 -40.95 -4.05
CA MET A 324 -8.53 -39.57 -4.48
C MET A 324 -9.04 -39.43 -5.92
N GLU A 325 -9.88 -38.44 -6.12
CA GLU A 325 -10.38 -38.01 -7.42
C GLU A 325 -9.72 -36.69 -7.86
N LEU A 326 -9.61 -36.50 -9.18
CA LEU A 326 -9.13 -35.23 -9.73
C LEU A 326 -10.20 -34.16 -9.52
N VAL A 327 -9.86 -33.14 -8.76
CA VAL A 327 -10.72 -31.96 -8.52
C VAL A 327 -10.53 -30.91 -9.61
N SER A 328 -9.27 -30.59 -9.91
CA SER A 328 -8.94 -29.60 -10.95
C SER A 328 -7.55 -29.88 -11.54
N SER A 329 -7.33 -29.42 -12.76
CA SER A 329 -6.01 -29.43 -13.37
C SER A 329 -5.87 -28.27 -14.35
N ASP A 330 -4.64 -27.76 -14.50
CA ASP A 330 -4.31 -26.69 -15.41
C ASP A 330 -2.96 -26.95 -16.10
N LEU A 331 -2.89 -26.65 -17.41
CA LEU A 331 -1.68 -26.65 -18.19
C LEU A 331 -1.38 -25.22 -18.62
N TYR A 332 -0.29 -24.66 -18.13
CA TYR A 332 0.08 -23.29 -18.43
C TYR A 332 1.51 -23.18 -18.94
N LYS A 333 1.71 -22.14 -19.75
CA LYS A 333 2.97 -21.83 -20.40
C LYS A 333 3.64 -20.63 -19.73
N VAL A 334 4.94 -20.74 -19.46
CA VAL A 334 5.78 -19.66 -18.93
C VAL A 334 6.91 -19.37 -19.92
N SER A 335 7.02 -18.14 -20.39
CA SER A 335 7.92 -17.73 -21.49
C SER A 335 8.95 -16.68 -21.09
N PHE A 336 9.17 -16.42 -19.81
CA PHE A 336 10.01 -15.30 -19.35
C PHE A 336 11.52 -15.46 -19.59
N THR A 337 12.03 -16.68 -19.65
CA THR A 337 13.48 -16.95 -19.81
C THR A 337 13.93 -17.04 -21.26
N GLY A 338 13.07 -16.66 -22.21
CA GLY A 338 13.31 -16.81 -23.64
C GLY A 338 13.17 -18.25 -24.17
N LYS A 339 12.76 -19.18 -23.31
CA LYS A 339 12.36 -20.54 -23.65
C LYS A 339 11.00 -20.78 -23.06
N ASP A 340 10.09 -21.30 -23.87
CA ASP A 340 8.78 -21.73 -23.38
C ASP A 340 8.95 -22.96 -22.48
N LYS A 341 8.38 -22.86 -21.29
CA LYS A 341 8.23 -24.00 -20.38
C LYS A 341 6.75 -24.23 -20.12
N TYR A 342 6.37 -25.49 -20.02
CA TYR A 342 5.01 -25.90 -19.78
C TYR A 342 4.93 -26.59 -18.42
N TYR A 343 4.01 -26.17 -17.60
CA TYR A 343 3.76 -26.75 -16.28
C TYR A 343 2.35 -27.30 -16.23
N TYR A 344 2.21 -28.48 -15.67
CA TYR A 344 0.93 -29.09 -15.40
C TYR A 344 0.70 -29.16 -13.90
N THR A 345 -0.36 -28.55 -13.44
CA THR A 345 -0.81 -28.60 -12.04
C THR A 345 -2.04 -29.47 -11.94
N ALA A 346 -2.10 -30.32 -10.93
CA ALA A 346 -3.28 -31.15 -10.65
C ALA A 346 -3.56 -31.15 -9.14
N ASN A 347 -4.83 -31.04 -8.81
CA ASN A 347 -5.35 -31.14 -7.44
C ASN A 347 -6.23 -32.40 -7.35
N PHE A 348 -5.91 -33.28 -6.40
CA PHE A 348 -6.64 -34.49 -6.08
C PHE A 348 -7.14 -34.46 -4.65
N SER A 349 -8.36 -34.90 -4.43
CA SER A 349 -8.95 -34.98 -3.09
C SER A 349 -9.67 -36.33 -2.89
N SER A 350 -9.59 -36.90 -1.70
CA SER A 350 -10.42 -38.02 -1.29
C SER A 350 -11.83 -37.61 -0.83
N TYR A 351 -12.06 -36.30 -0.75
CA TYR A 351 -13.36 -35.69 -0.49
C TYR A 351 -13.74 -34.79 -1.65
N VAL A 352 -14.77 -35.17 -2.38
CA VAL A 352 -15.41 -34.32 -3.38
C VAL A 352 -16.77 -33.92 -2.82
N PRO A 353 -17.01 -32.64 -2.51
CA PRO A 353 -18.29 -32.19 -1.96
C PRO A 353 -19.43 -32.55 -2.93
N ASP A 354 -20.49 -33.21 -2.44
CA ASP A 354 -21.74 -33.33 -3.16
C ASP A 354 -22.52 -32.01 -3.06
N GLU A 355 -23.32 -31.67 -4.06
CA GLU A 355 -24.22 -30.50 -4.04
C GLU A 355 -25.16 -30.49 -2.82
N ASN A 356 -25.39 -31.64 -2.19
CA ASN A 356 -26.20 -31.79 -0.98
C ASN A 356 -25.40 -31.58 0.35
N ASP A 357 -24.08 -31.53 0.32
CA ASP A 357 -23.24 -31.31 1.49
C ASP A 357 -23.27 -29.85 1.97
N TYR A 358 -23.81 -28.95 1.13
CA TYR A 358 -24.05 -27.53 1.46
C TYR A 358 -25.47 -27.27 2.01
N VAL A 359 -26.07 -28.21 2.75
CA VAL A 359 -27.29 -27.93 3.48
C VAL A 359 -26.95 -27.03 4.66
N TYR A 360 -27.02 -25.75 4.43
CA TYR A 360 -26.92 -24.74 5.50
C TYR A 360 -28.18 -24.81 6.35
N GLU A 361 -28.15 -25.42 7.52
CA GLU A 361 -29.16 -25.19 8.54
C GLU A 361 -28.87 -23.81 9.13
N GLU A 362 -29.66 -22.82 8.71
CA GLU A 362 -29.62 -21.49 9.33
C GLU A 362 -30.02 -21.63 10.82
N ILE A 363 -29.06 -21.39 11.71
CA ILE A 363 -29.35 -21.29 13.12
C ILE A 363 -29.75 -19.85 13.38
N VAL A 364 -31.03 -19.63 13.66
CA VAL A 364 -31.55 -18.32 14.11
C VAL A 364 -31.35 -18.27 15.61
N GLU A 365 -30.43 -17.43 16.06
CA GLU A 365 -30.16 -17.17 17.46
C GLU A 365 -31.35 -16.45 18.11
N GLU A 366 -31.48 -16.52 19.45
CA GLU A 366 -32.57 -15.87 20.20
C GLU A 366 -32.63 -14.34 20.02
N ASP A 367 -31.53 -13.71 19.58
CA ASP A 367 -31.43 -12.28 19.27
C ASP A 367 -31.81 -11.92 17.82
N GLY A 368 -32.19 -12.93 17.02
CA GLY A 368 -32.57 -12.76 15.60
C GLY A 368 -31.39 -12.73 14.63
N SER A 369 -30.15 -12.90 15.08
CA SER A 369 -28.99 -13.09 14.21
C SER A 369 -29.02 -14.48 13.57
N VAL A 370 -28.60 -14.55 12.30
CA VAL A 370 -28.47 -15.83 11.57
C VAL A 370 -27.00 -16.21 11.56
N SER A 371 -26.65 -17.30 12.23
CA SER A 371 -25.32 -17.90 12.11
C SER A 371 -25.41 -19.13 11.20
N VAL A 372 -24.47 -19.23 10.27
CA VAL A 372 -24.28 -20.42 9.46
C VAL A 372 -23.01 -21.10 9.98
N PRO A 373 -23.14 -22.22 10.75
CA PRO A 373 -21.94 -22.94 11.19
C PRO A 373 -21.22 -23.48 9.95
N ALA A 374 -19.92 -23.29 9.88
CA ALA A 374 -19.08 -23.98 8.91
C ALA A 374 -19.21 -25.49 9.20
N VAL A 375 -19.84 -26.24 8.29
CA VAL A 375 -19.93 -27.69 8.40
C VAL A 375 -18.53 -28.22 8.12
N GLU A 376 -17.78 -28.54 9.18
CA GLU A 376 -16.56 -29.34 9.00
C GLU A 376 -16.98 -30.72 8.50
N PRO A 377 -16.34 -31.22 7.42
CA PRO A 377 -16.64 -32.57 6.92
C PRO A 377 -16.46 -33.59 8.04
N SER A 378 -17.49 -34.40 8.28
CA SER A 378 -17.50 -35.42 9.34
C SER A 378 -16.54 -36.59 9.10
N GLN A 379 -15.85 -36.60 7.96
CA GLN A 379 -14.92 -37.65 7.54
C GLN A 379 -13.50 -37.08 7.36
N ASN A 380 -12.51 -37.89 7.75
CA ASN A 380 -11.11 -37.57 7.45
C ASN A 380 -10.91 -37.66 5.92
N TRP A 381 -10.29 -36.63 5.37
CA TRP A 381 -9.99 -36.52 3.96
C TRP A 381 -8.51 -36.15 3.72
N GLN A 382 -8.06 -36.39 2.53
CA GLN A 382 -6.71 -36.09 2.08
C GLN A 382 -6.76 -35.32 0.77
N GLU A 383 -5.82 -34.40 0.60
CA GLU A 383 -5.66 -33.58 -0.59
C GLU A 383 -4.21 -33.60 -1.06
N VAL A 384 -4.01 -33.64 -2.37
CA VAL A 384 -2.72 -33.51 -3.02
C VAL A 384 -2.80 -32.43 -4.08
N ASN A 385 -1.93 -31.44 -3.98
CA ASN A 385 -1.67 -30.50 -5.06
C ASN A 385 -0.24 -30.73 -5.57
N ILE A 386 -0.09 -30.95 -6.87
CA ILE A 386 1.21 -31.19 -7.48
C ILE A 386 1.36 -30.41 -8.78
N THR A 387 2.52 -29.76 -8.94
CA THR A 387 2.93 -29.12 -10.20
C THR A 387 4.17 -29.81 -10.73
N VAL A 388 4.14 -30.18 -12.00
CA VAL A 388 5.27 -30.77 -12.70
C VAL A 388 5.63 -29.97 -13.95
N ASP A 389 6.91 -29.97 -14.31
CA ASP A 389 7.31 -29.60 -15.67
C ASP A 389 6.73 -30.63 -16.65
N ALA A 390 5.85 -30.20 -17.53
CA ALA A 390 5.05 -31.07 -18.37
C ALA A 390 5.88 -31.82 -19.44
N GLU A 391 7.10 -31.35 -19.72
CA GLU A 391 8.01 -31.95 -20.68
C GLU A 391 8.91 -33.01 -20.02
N SER A 392 9.47 -32.71 -18.84
CA SER A 392 10.46 -33.58 -18.16
C SER A 392 9.88 -34.42 -17.03
N GLY A 393 8.74 -34.05 -16.46
CA GLY A 393 8.17 -34.67 -15.26
C GLY A 393 8.88 -34.24 -13.97
N GLN A 394 9.74 -33.21 -14.01
CA GLN A 394 10.36 -32.67 -12.81
C GLN A 394 9.29 -32.10 -11.88
N ILE A 395 9.31 -32.50 -10.61
CA ILE A 395 8.40 -31.98 -9.60
C ILE A 395 8.85 -30.56 -9.23
N MET A 396 7.96 -29.59 -9.43
CA MET A 396 8.18 -28.18 -9.10
C MET A 396 7.59 -27.84 -7.74
N SER A 397 6.38 -28.35 -7.48
CA SER A 397 5.77 -28.25 -6.16
C SER A 397 4.93 -29.48 -5.86
N TYR A 398 4.84 -29.79 -4.60
CA TYR A 398 3.98 -30.83 -4.05
C TYR A 398 3.49 -30.40 -2.69
N TYR A 399 2.21 -30.54 -2.46
CA TYR A 399 1.57 -30.30 -1.18
C TYR A 399 0.61 -31.44 -0.87
N PHE A 400 0.75 -32.01 0.33
CA PHE A 400 -0.11 -33.06 0.85
C PHE A 400 -0.74 -32.64 2.14
N TRP A 401 -2.03 -32.63 2.19
CA TRP A 401 -2.84 -32.38 3.37
C TRP A 401 -3.57 -33.64 3.82
N ASP A 402 -3.57 -33.91 5.12
CA ASP A 402 -4.31 -35.01 5.74
C ASP A 402 -4.97 -34.46 7.01
N THR A 403 -6.30 -34.52 7.07
CA THR A 403 -7.05 -34.04 8.25
C THR A 403 -6.85 -34.90 9.48
N ARG A 404 -6.29 -36.12 9.32
CA ARG A 404 -5.93 -36.97 10.46
C ARG A 404 -4.76 -36.38 11.23
N ASP A 405 -4.93 -36.32 12.53
CA ASP A 405 -3.92 -35.78 13.42
C ASP A 405 -2.66 -36.65 13.44
N SER A 406 -1.54 -36.09 12.97
CA SER A 406 -0.22 -36.72 13.03
C SER A 406 0.66 -36.01 14.05
N ARG A 407 0.36 -36.21 15.36
CA ARG A 407 1.15 -35.69 16.46
C ARG A 407 2.04 -36.77 17.06
N SER A 408 3.28 -36.44 17.35
CA SER A 408 4.21 -37.32 18.08
C SER A 408 4.68 -36.65 19.38
N SER A 409 4.90 -37.44 20.42
CA SER A 409 5.53 -36.97 21.65
C SER A 409 7.06 -36.93 21.59
N SER A 410 7.66 -37.37 20.48
CA SER A 410 9.10 -37.31 20.21
C SER A 410 9.32 -37.12 18.70
N TYR A 411 10.32 -36.32 18.36
CA TYR A 411 10.68 -36.07 16.97
C TYR A 411 12.21 -35.98 16.83
N ASP A 412 12.75 -36.71 15.86
CA ASP A 412 14.20 -36.75 15.59
C ASP A 412 14.52 -35.80 14.42
N LEU A 413 14.85 -34.54 14.77
CA LEU A 413 15.14 -33.50 13.78
C LEU A 413 16.37 -33.85 12.92
N ASP A 414 17.41 -34.48 13.51
CA ASP A 414 18.61 -34.91 12.75
C ASP A 414 18.29 -35.96 11.67
N LYS A 415 17.32 -36.84 11.94
CA LYS A 415 16.83 -37.80 10.97
C LYS A 415 15.97 -37.12 9.90
N ALA A 416 15.16 -36.15 10.31
CA ALA A 416 14.36 -35.34 9.40
C ALA A 416 15.23 -34.53 8.45
N ASP A 417 16.31 -33.90 8.94
CA ASP A 417 17.30 -33.17 8.13
C ASP A 417 17.88 -34.04 7.01
N LYS A 418 18.33 -35.25 7.36
CA LYS A 418 18.90 -36.19 6.38
C LYS A 418 17.89 -36.64 5.32
N LEU A 419 16.66 -36.89 5.74
CA LEU A 419 15.58 -37.28 4.82
C LEU A 419 15.19 -36.14 3.89
N ALA A 420 15.03 -34.94 4.44
CA ALA A 420 14.70 -33.76 3.67
C ALA A 420 15.80 -33.41 2.65
N GLU A 421 17.09 -33.54 3.04
CA GLU A 421 18.20 -33.36 2.11
C GLU A 421 18.23 -34.42 1.01
N GLU A 422 17.91 -35.69 1.32
CA GLU A 422 17.81 -36.77 0.32
C GLU A 422 16.71 -36.45 -0.70
N ILE A 423 15.54 -35.99 -0.25
CA ILE A 423 14.41 -35.58 -1.11
C ILE A 423 14.84 -34.40 -1.99
N ALA A 424 15.38 -33.34 -1.39
CA ALA A 424 15.81 -32.14 -2.10
C ALA A 424 16.86 -32.47 -3.19
N LYS A 425 17.87 -33.26 -2.86
CA LYS A 425 18.88 -33.73 -3.82
C LYS A 425 18.28 -34.53 -4.96
N THR A 426 17.32 -35.40 -4.67
CA THR A 426 16.73 -36.27 -5.68
C THR A 426 15.89 -35.46 -6.67
N TYR A 427 15.06 -34.51 -6.18
CA TYR A 427 14.16 -33.77 -7.04
C TYR A 427 14.84 -32.58 -7.76
N ALA A 428 15.81 -31.88 -7.12
CA ALA A 428 16.56 -30.83 -7.77
C ALA A 428 17.67 -31.33 -8.69
N GLY A 429 18.08 -32.61 -8.55
CA GLY A 429 19.13 -33.24 -9.35
C GLY A 429 20.47 -32.54 -9.25
N ASP A 430 21.17 -32.43 -10.38
CA ASP A 430 22.53 -31.84 -10.45
C ASP A 430 22.57 -30.38 -9.97
N ARG A 431 21.44 -29.67 -10.00
CA ARG A 431 21.38 -28.27 -9.57
C ARG A 431 21.43 -28.09 -8.05
N PHE A 432 21.21 -29.15 -7.27
CA PHE A 432 21.28 -29.06 -5.81
C PHE A 432 22.61 -28.50 -5.30
N VAL A 433 23.71 -28.65 -6.02
CA VAL A 433 25.04 -28.13 -5.64
C VAL A 433 25.10 -26.61 -5.59
N GLU A 434 24.16 -25.91 -6.22
CA GLU A 434 24.05 -24.45 -6.18
C GLU A 434 23.29 -23.97 -4.92
N TYR A 435 22.71 -24.88 -4.12
CA TYR A 435 21.88 -24.54 -2.97
C TYR A 435 22.64 -24.81 -1.66
N LYS A 436 22.44 -23.89 -0.69
CA LYS A 436 22.98 -24.00 0.67
C LYS A 436 21.84 -24.08 1.67
N GLY A 437 21.94 -25.05 2.59
CA GLY A 437 20.90 -25.28 3.60
C GLY A 437 20.83 -24.17 4.65
N ASN A 438 19.60 -23.83 5.02
CA ASN A 438 19.29 -22.99 6.16
C ASN A 438 19.07 -23.85 7.41
N PRO A 439 19.10 -23.27 8.62
CA PRO A 439 18.70 -23.98 9.84
C PRO A 439 17.28 -24.52 9.72
N SER A 440 17.09 -25.79 10.03
CA SER A 440 15.76 -26.42 10.06
C SER A 440 14.95 -25.97 11.28
N THR A 441 13.63 -26.05 11.16
CA THR A 441 12.70 -25.68 12.23
C THR A 441 11.74 -26.84 12.49
N ASP A 442 11.58 -27.25 13.74
CA ASP A 442 10.52 -28.15 14.13
C ASP A 442 9.22 -27.38 14.43
N TYR A 443 8.09 -28.05 14.22
CA TYR A 443 6.77 -27.54 14.57
C TYR A 443 6.35 -28.21 15.87
N SER A 444 6.75 -27.64 16.99
CA SER A 444 6.43 -28.13 18.31
C SER A 444 5.56 -27.15 19.11
N TRP A 445 4.72 -27.69 19.94
CA TRP A 445 3.92 -26.90 20.90
C TRP A 445 3.81 -27.65 22.23
N THR A 446 3.64 -26.93 23.32
CA THR A 446 3.56 -27.49 24.67
C THR A 446 2.17 -27.25 25.24
N ASP A 447 1.53 -28.31 25.74
CA ASP A 447 0.21 -28.24 26.34
C ASP A 447 0.23 -27.63 27.77
N GLN A 448 -0.96 -27.45 28.36
CA GLN A 448 -1.12 -26.91 29.71
C GLN A 448 -0.46 -27.80 30.81
N ASN A 449 -0.12 -29.06 30.50
CA ASN A 449 0.52 -30.00 31.39
C ASN A 449 2.06 -30.07 31.16
N ASN A 450 2.63 -29.11 30.40
CA ASN A 450 4.04 -29.05 30.00
C ASN A 450 4.49 -30.27 29.16
N LYS A 451 3.58 -30.91 28.44
CA LYS A 451 3.92 -31.98 27.49
C LYS A 451 4.09 -31.39 26.09
N THR A 452 5.27 -31.59 25.49
CA THR A 452 5.58 -31.15 24.13
C THR A 452 5.10 -32.17 23.11
N PHE A 453 4.50 -31.69 22.02
CA PHE A 453 4.08 -32.45 20.86
C PHE A 453 4.73 -31.84 19.62
N TYR A 454 5.01 -32.69 18.65
CA TYR A 454 5.62 -32.32 17.38
C TYR A 454 4.68 -32.64 16.24
N ASN A 455 4.45 -31.68 15.33
CA ASN A 455 3.67 -31.86 14.13
C ASN A 455 4.52 -32.13 12.89
N GLY A 456 5.84 -31.93 13.00
CA GLY A 456 6.80 -32.13 11.91
C GLY A 456 7.91 -31.11 11.88
N SER A 457 8.50 -30.89 10.71
CA SER A 457 9.59 -29.94 10.49
C SER A 457 9.58 -29.32 9.10
N SER A 458 10.27 -28.19 8.99
CA SER A 458 10.53 -27.50 7.72
C SER A 458 12.02 -27.35 7.50
N HIS A 459 12.45 -27.60 6.26
CA HIS A 459 13.82 -27.54 5.81
C HIS A 459 13.89 -26.70 4.52
N SER A 460 14.89 -25.85 4.38
CA SER A 460 15.03 -25.01 3.19
C SER A 460 16.48 -24.84 2.77
N TRP A 461 16.66 -24.56 1.49
CA TRP A 461 17.94 -24.26 0.86
C TRP A 461 17.76 -23.09 -0.07
N ASP A 462 18.62 -22.10 0.03
CA ASP A 462 18.65 -20.96 -0.89
C ASP A 462 19.73 -21.17 -1.94
N ARG A 463 19.47 -20.70 -3.17
CA ARG A 463 20.45 -20.75 -4.25
C ARG A 463 21.54 -19.71 -4.07
N TYR A 464 22.77 -20.10 -4.39
CA TYR A 464 23.93 -19.21 -4.37
C TYR A 464 24.72 -19.33 -5.68
N SER A 465 25.27 -18.21 -6.12
CA SER A 465 26.26 -18.14 -7.19
C SER A 465 27.46 -17.36 -6.71
N SER A 466 28.67 -17.95 -6.72
CA SER A 466 29.90 -17.32 -6.19
C SER A 466 29.75 -16.73 -4.77
N ASP A 467 29.10 -17.49 -3.89
CA ASP A 467 28.76 -17.12 -2.49
C ASP A 467 27.75 -15.94 -2.35
N ILE A 468 27.14 -15.48 -3.44
CA ILE A 468 26.10 -14.46 -3.43
C ILE A 468 24.75 -15.13 -3.55
N LEU A 469 23.81 -14.75 -2.67
CA LEU A 469 22.42 -15.23 -2.67
C LEU A 469 21.75 -14.92 -4.02
N VAL A 470 21.04 -15.89 -4.58
CA VAL A 470 20.13 -15.70 -5.71
C VAL A 470 18.70 -15.68 -5.16
N SER A 471 18.20 -14.47 -4.93
CA SER A 471 16.91 -14.25 -4.27
C SER A 471 15.76 -14.76 -5.11
N GLY A 472 14.81 -15.46 -4.49
CA GLY A 472 13.65 -16.05 -5.14
C GLY A 472 13.86 -17.49 -5.64
N ASP A 473 15.10 -17.98 -5.74
CA ASP A 473 15.39 -19.36 -6.08
C ASP A 473 15.70 -20.17 -4.81
N SER A 474 14.84 -21.12 -4.49
CA SER A 474 14.93 -21.91 -3.26
C SER A 474 14.40 -23.33 -3.42
N ILE A 475 14.74 -24.19 -2.46
CA ILE A 475 14.11 -25.49 -2.25
C ILE A 475 13.51 -25.49 -0.86
N SER A 476 12.29 -26.00 -0.71
CA SER A 476 11.73 -26.28 0.62
C SER A 476 11.21 -27.70 0.69
N VAL A 477 11.33 -28.30 1.87
CA VAL A 477 10.83 -29.66 2.19
C VAL A 477 10.16 -29.62 3.55
N GLY A 478 8.87 -29.95 3.61
CA GLY A 478 8.11 -30.14 4.84
C GLY A 478 7.88 -31.61 5.12
N LEU A 479 8.13 -32.04 6.36
CA LEU A 479 7.87 -33.39 6.83
C LEU A 479 6.90 -33.34 8.02
N ASN A 480 5.93 -34.26 8.06
CA ASN A 480 5.05 -34.38 9.23
C ASN A 480 5.72 -35.18 10.38
N ALA A 481 5.01 -35.36 11.48
CA ALA A 481 5.50 -36.08 12.66
C ALA A 481 5.88 -37.55 12.36
N ASP A 482 5.32 -38.16 11.31
CA ASP A 482 5.62 -39.53 10.86
C ASP A 482 6.75 -39.57 9.81
N MET A 483 7.48 -38.49 9.59
CA MET A 483 8.53 -38.35 8.57
C MET A 483 8.02 -38.51 7.13
N LYS A 484 6.76 -38.21 6.84
CA LYS A 484 6.20 -38.22 5.50
C LYS A 484 6.31 -36.83 4.89
N LEU A 485 6.58 -36.79 3.58
CA LEU A 485 6.62 -35.55 2.81
C LEU A 485 5.23 -34.91 2.77
N THR A 486 5.14 -33.66 3.25
CA THR A 486 3.90 -32.87 3.20
C THR A 486 4.02 -31.65 2.29
N ASN A 487 5.23 -31.15 2.11
CA ASN A 487 5.48 -30.01 1.23
C ASN A 487 6.81 -30.19 0.52
N TYR A 488 6.84 -29.88 -0.76
CA TYR A 488 8.05 -29.65 -1.54
C TYR A 488 7.83 -28.47 -2.47
N SER A 489 8.80 -27.58 -2.54
CA SER A 489 8.84 -26.55 -3.59
C SER A 489 10.26 -26.39 -4.11
N TYR A 490 10.35 -26.10 -5.39
CA TYR A 490 11.60 -25.88 -6.11
C TYR A 490 11.47 -24.74 -7.08
N SER A 491 12.31 -23.74 -6.92
CA SER A 491 12.43 -22.63 -7.86
C SER A 491 13.86 -22.48 -8.35
N TYR A 492 14.00 -22.28 -9.66
CA TYR A 492 15.27 -22.05 -10.33
C TYR A 492 15.05 -21.21 -11.59
N THR A 493 15.57 -20.01 -11.58
CA THR A 493 15.50 -19.07 -12.70
C THR A 493 16.74 -19.20 -13.58
N ASP A 494 16.57 -19.73 -14.79
CA ASP A 494 17.65 -20.02 -15.73
C ASP A 494 17.96 -18.76 -16.59
N VAL A 495 18.63 -17.79 -15.97
CA VAL A 495 19.11 -16.57 -16.65
C VAL A 495 20.56 -16.32 -16.34
N LYS A 496 21.23 -15.59 -17.24
CA LYS A 496 22.64 -15.22 -17.03
C LYS A 496 22.73 -14.20 -15.92
N LEU A 497 23.44 -14.55 -14.84
CA LEU A 497 23.72 -13.65 -13.74
C LEU A 497 24.81 -12.62 -14.12
N PRO A 498 24.71 -11.37 -13.62
CA PRO A 498 25.77 -10.36 -13.76
C PRO A 498 27.09 -10.77 -13.15
N ASP A 499 28.18 -10.20 -13.68
CA ASP A 499 29.54 -10.41 -13.15
C ASP A 499 29.74 -9.68 -11.82
N SER A 500 29.96 -10.41 -10.75
CA SER A 500 30.17 -9.87 -9.40
C SER A 500 31.55 -9.21 -9.19
N SER A 501 32.50 -9.37 -10.12
CA SER A 501 33.84 -8.77 -9.99
C SER A 501 33.85 -7.23 -10.03
N ARG A 502 32.73 -6.61 -10.46
CA ARG A 502 32.55 -5.17 -10.55
C ARG A 502 31.80 -4.55 -9.36
N MET A 503 31.48 -5.33 -8.35
CA MET A 503 30.79 -4.82 -7.18
C MET A 503 31.59 -3.71 -6.48
N LEU A 504 30.88 -2.67 -6.08
CA LEU A 504 31.40 -1.65 -5.17
C LEU A 504 31.62 -2.27 -3.78
N SER A 505 32.55 -1.72 -3.02
CA SER A 505 32.64 -2.06 -1.59
C SER A 505 31.43 -1.51 -0.83
N THR A 506 31.09 -2.14 0.29
CA THR A 506 30.02 -1.68 1.17
C THR A 506 30.20 -0.22 1.62
N ASP A 507 31.46 0.21 1.86
CA ASP A 507 31.75 1.59 2.22
C ASP A 507 31.42 2.57 1.09
N MET A 508 31.74 2.21 -0.17
CA MET A 508 31.40 3.02 -1.33
C MET A 508 29.86 3.09 -1.55
N VAL A 509 29.19 1.97 -1.36
CA VAL A 509 27.72 1.92 -1.41
C VAL A 509 27.12 2.84 -0.36
N MET A 510 27.57 2.74 0.89
CA MET A 510 27.07 3.61 1.96
C MET A 510 27.39 5.09 1.73
N GLN A 511 28.55 5.41 1.15
CA GLN A 511 28.86 6.78 0.77
C GLN A 511 27.85 7.32 -0.22
N LYS A 512 27.56 6.58 -1.28
CA LYS A 512 26.56 6.97 -2.30
C LYS A 512 25.15 7.03 -1.71
N PHE A 513 24.78 6.09 -0.86
CA PHE A 513 23.48 6.12 -0.18
C PHE A 513 23.28 7.42 0.60
N TRP A 514 24.31 7.89 1.34
CA TRP A 514 24.26 9.14 2.10
C TRP A 514 24.29 10.42 1.24
N GLU A 515 24.57 10.34 -0.07
CA GLU A 515 24.46 11.49 -0.98
C GLU A 515 22.99 11.86 -1.26
N ASN A 516 22.07 10.87 -1.17
CA ASN A 516 20.65 11.03 -1.50
C ASN A 516 19.71 10.79 -0.31
N ASN A 517 20.23 10.32 0.83
CA ASN A 517 19.41 9.96 1.98
C ASN A 517 19.99 10.57 3.26
N ASP A 518 19.10 10.97 4.15
CA ASP A 518 19.45 11.49 5.46
C ASP A 518 19.24 10.46 6.57
N LEU A 519 20.13 10.50 7.56
CA LEU A 519 19.93 9.77 8.80
C LEU A 519 19.28 10.73 9.80
N ASN A 520 18.01 10.49 10.08
CA ASN A 520 17.15 11.37 10.86
C ASN A 520 17.18 11.03 12.36
N LEU A 521 17.17 12.06 13.20
CA LEU A 521 17.06 11.94 14.65
C LEU A 521 15.61 12.14 15.06
N TYR A 522 15.01 11.15 15.73
CA TYR A 522 13.62 11.25 16.20
C TYR A 522 13.38 10.43 17.46
N TYR A 523 12.27 10.75 18.14
CA TYR A 523 11.78 9.95 19.26
C TYR A 523 10.80 8.90 18.75
N LEU A 524 10.87 7.72 19.37
CA LEU A 524 9.81 6.72 19.35
C LEU A 524 9.14 6.66 20.71
N ALA A 525 7.84 6.49 20.74
CA ALA A 525 7.05 6.32 21.96
C ALA A 525 6.29 4.99 21.95
N ARG A 526 6.05 4.40 23.12
CA ARG A 526 5.26 3.20 23.31
C ARG A 526 4.54 3.22 24.63
N PHE A 527 3.27 2.85 24.64
CA PHE A 527 2.55 2.58 25.85
C PHE A 527 3.08 1.32 26.55
N THR A 528 3.06 1.32 27.85
CA THR A 528 3.32 0.15 28.68
C THR A 528 2.30 0.14 29.82
N ASP A 529 2.11 -0.99 30.48
CA ASP A 529 1.17 -1.14 31.60
C ASP A 529 1.31 -0.07 32.69
N LYS A 530 2.46 0.56 32.78
CA LYS A 530 2.78 1.52 33.85
C LYS A 530 2.91 2.95 33.35
N LYS A 531 3.42 3.19 32.15
CA LYS A 531 3.70 4.53 31.62
C LYS A 531 4.03 4.50 30.14
N THR A 532 3.98 5.65 29.49
CA THR A 532 4.58 5.88 28.18
C THR A 532 6.11 5.84 28.30
N LYS A 533 6.77 4.97 27.54
CA LYS A 533 8.22 4.97 27.36
C LYS A 533 8.59 5.66 26.08
N THR A 534 9.74 6.32 26.05
CA THR A 534 10.29 6.95 24.85
C THR A 534 11.76 6.58 24.70
N VAL A 535 12.22 6.53 23.47
CA VAL A 535 13.64 6.39 23.10
C VAL A 535 13.96 7.42 22.03
N LEU A 536 15.19 7.93 22.04
CA LEU A 536 15.73 8.76 20.99
C LEU A 536 16.59 7.86 20.09
N VAL A 537 16.33 7.89 18.81
CA VAL A 537 16.96 7.01 17.83
C VAL A 537 17.43 7.81 16.62
N TYR A 538 18.35 7.21 15.86
CA TYR A 538 18.64 7.56 14.48
C TYR A 538 18.12 6.48 13.56
N GLY A 539 17.44 6.85 12.48
CA GLY A 539 16.95 5.98 11.42
C GLY A 539 16.83 6.71 10.09
N THR A 540 16.56 5.98 9.04
CA THR A 540 16.34 6.49 7.67
C THR A 540 14.89 6.31 7.27
N ASP A 541 14.42 7.15 6.36
CA ASP A 541 13.09 7.01 5.75
C ASP A 541 13.09 5.99 4.60
N SER A 542 14.29 5.56 4.15
CA SER A 542 14.46 4.62 3.05
C SER A 542 15.38 3.47 3.45
N ASP A 543 15.05 2.30 2.98
CA ASP A 543 15.92 1.12 3.07
C ASP A 543 17.10 1.22 2.11
N VAL A 544 18.22 0.58 2.45
CA VAL A 544 19.37 0.50 1.53
C VAL A 544 19.10 -0.61 0.52
N TYR A 545 18.70 -0.18 -0.68
CA TYR A 545 18.46 -1.03 -1.83
C TYR A 545 19.04 -0.37 -3.08
N VAL A 546 20.19 -0.84 -3.51
CA VAL A 546 20.97 -0.18 -4.56
C VAL A 546 21.60 -1.20 -5.51
N ASP A 547 21.81 -0.81 -6.77
CA ASP A 547 22.62 -1.58 -7.72
C ASP A 547 24.06 -1.72 -7.21
N ALA A 548 24.55 -2.94 -7.15
CA ALA A 548 25.82 -3.25 -6.53
C ALA A 548 27.04 -2.73 -7.35
N THR A 549 26.86 -2.39 -8.61
CA THR A 549 27.94 -1.93 -9.48
C THR A 549 27.98 -0.41 -9.64
N THR A 550 26.83 0.24 -9.53
CA THR A 550 26.71 1.69 -9.69
C THR A 550 26.48 2.42 -8.39
N GLY A 551 25.87 1.75 -7.39
CA GLY A 551 25.41 2.34 -6.13
C GLY A 551 24.19 3.23 -6.26
N GLU A 552 23.54 3.25 -7.42
CA GLU A 552 22.29 3.97 -7.63
C GLU A 552 21.11 3.25 -6.95
N PRO A 553 20.13 3.97 -6.42
CA PRO A 553 18.93 3.37 -5.84
C PRO A 553 18.21 2.47 -6.85
N VAL A 554 17.75 1.33 -6.36
CA VAL A 554 16.86 0.44 -7.10
C VAL A 554 15.48 0.60 -6.50
N TYR A 555 14.48 0.83 -7.33
CA TYR A 555 13.09 0.94 -6.91
C TYR A 555 12.41 -0.41 -7.06
N ASP A 556 11.73 -0.86 -6.02
CA ASP A 556 11.02 -2.15 -6.04
C ASP A 556 9.73 -2.00 -6.88
N TRP A 557 9.67 -2.66 -8.03
CA TRP A 557 8.52 -2.60 -8.95
C TRP A 557 7.24 -3.21 -8.37
N GLN A 558 7.32 -3.95 -7.27
CA GLN A 558 6.14 -4.51 -6.62
C GLN A 558 5.24 -3.46 -5.95
N TYR A 559 5.75 -2.26 -5.70
CA TYR A 559 4.95 -1.10 -5.26
C TYR A 559 4.69 -0.08 -6.37
N ALA A 560 5.20 -0.29 -7.55
CA ALA A 560 4.84 0.47 -8.75
C ALA A 560 3.53 -0.07 -9.38
N SER A 561 2.50 -0.30 -8.56
CA SER A 561 1.14 -0.47 -9.08
C SER A 561 0.57 0.85 -9.62
N ASP A 562 1.24 1.98 -9.32
CA ASP A 562 1.08 3.25 -10.04
C ASP A 562 2.45 3.55 -10.64
N ALA A 563 2.59 3.36 -11.95
CA ALA A 563 3.83 3.54 -12.68
C ALA A 563 4.46 4.89 -12.32
N ALA A 564 5.48 4.87 -11.44
CA ALA A 564 6.27 6.05 -11.18
C ALA A 564 6.82 6.54 -12.53
N ASN A 565 6.52 7.80 -12.87
CA ASN A 565 6.94 8.35 -14.15
C ASN A 565 8.47 8.32 -14.25
N ASP A 566 9.03 7.89 -15.38
CA ASP A 566 10.47 8.00 -15.61
C ASP A 566 10.87 9.47 -15.81
N LEU A 567 11.11 10.17 -14.71
CA LEU A 567 11.54 11.58 -14.70
C LEU A 567 13.03 11.77 -15.05
N SER A 568 13.79 10.70 -15.33
CA SER A 568 15.23 10.78 -15.63
C SER A 568 15.57 11.57 -16.89
N GLY A 569 14.60 11.79 -17.76
CA GLY A 569 14.72 12.63 -18.97
C GLY A 569 14.76 14.13 -18.66
N ILE A 570 14.23 14.57 -17.51
CA ILE A 570 14.16 15.99 -17.14
C ILE A 570 15.52 16.46 -16.60
N LYS A 571 16.11 17.47 -17.27
CA LYS A 571 17.42 18.02 -16.91
C LYS A 571 17.35 19.32 -16.12
N ASP A 572 16.27 20.10 -16.27
CA ASP A 572 16.05 21.31 -15.50
C ASP A 572 15.64 20.94 -14.06
N LYS A 573 16.50 21.33 -13.08
CA LYS A 573 16.29 20.99 -11.67
C LYS A 573 15.00 21.56 -11.08
N LYS A 574 14.52 22.73 -11.58
CA LYS A 574 13.27 23.31 -11.09
C LYS A 574 12.08 22.55 -11.63
N ILE A 575 12.10 22.20 -12.92
CA ILE A 575 11.04 21.39 -13.54
C ILE A 575 11.03 20.01 -12.90
N LEU A 576 12.20 19.40 -12.65
CA LEU A 576 12.29 18.11 -11.99
C LEU A 576 11.69 18.13 -10.57
N LYS A 577 11.93 19.21 -9.80
CA LYS A 577 11.32 19.37 -8.48
C LYS A 577 9.79 19.47 -8.58
N MET A 578 9.28 20.23 -9.53
CA MET A 578 7.83 20.35 -9.77
C MET A 578 7.23 19.02 -10.23
N ALA A 579 7.92 18.33 -11.17
CA ALA A 579 7.48 17.03 -11.67
C ALA A 579 7.39 15.98 -10.55
N LYS A 580 8.41 15.89 -9.68
CA LYS A 580 8.38 15.00 -8.51
C LYS A 580 7.21 15.30 -7.58
N ALA A 581 6.95 16.56 -7.27
CA ALA A 581 5.82 16.94 -6.44
C ALA A 581 4.47 16.57 -7.06
N LEU A 582 4.34 16.66 -8.38
CA LEU A 582 3.14 16.21 -9.10
C LEU A 582 3.03 14.69 -9.14
N ASP A 583 4.15 13.98 -9.30
CA ASP A 583 4.25 12.53 -9.32
C ASP A 583 3.90 11.94 -7.95
N ASP A 584 4.50 12.47 -6.88
CA ASP A 584 4.23 12.08 -5.48
C ASP A 584 2.74 12.20 -5.10
N HIS A 585 1.99 13.04 -5.83
CA HIS A 585 0.56 13.25 -5.62
C HIS A 585 -0.33 12.59 -6.69
N GLY A 586 0.24 11.77 -7.58
CA GLY A 586 -0.49 11.06 -8.63
C GLY A 586 -1.00 11.94 -9.77
N TYR A 587 -0.45 13.14 -9.95
CA TYR A 587 -0.84 14.06 -11.02
C TYR A 587 -0.01 13.94 -12.30
N LEU A 588 1.07 13.17 -12.31
CA LEU A 588 1.82 12.84 -13.52
C LEU A 588 1.52 11.41 -13.93
N ILE A 589 0.94 11.25 -15.11
CA ILE A 589 0.70 9.95 -15.73
C ILE A 589 1.44 9.93 -17.06
N SER A 590 2.64 9.38 -17.07
CA SER A 590 3.36 9.06 -18.29
C SER A 590 4.04 7.72 -18.12
N THR A 591 3.72 6.78 -18.97
CA THR A 591 4.34 5.45 -18.99
C THR A 591 5.68 5.43 -19.75
N GLU A 592 6.04 6.54 -20.39
CA GLU A 592 7.26 6.64 -21.23
C GLU A 592 8.19 7.75 -20.70
N LYS A 593 9.49 7.50 -20.83
CA LYS A 593 10.52 8.50 -20.54
C LYS A 593 10.37 9.71 -21.46
N PHE A 594 10.31 10.89 -20.89
CA PHE A 594 10.21 12.15 -21.62
C PHE A 594 11.25 13.18 -21.13
N SER A 595 11.53 14.17 -21.96
CA SER A 595 12.33 15.35 -21.62
C SER A 595 11.40 16.56 -21.47
N GLU A 596 11.80 17.52 -20.62
CA GLU A 596 11.08 18.79 -20.49
C GLU A 596 10.90 19.56 -21.79
N ASN A 597 11.72 19.26 -22.80
CA ASN A 597 11.69 19.91 -24.12
C ASN A 597 10.86 19.16 -25.16
N ASP A 598 10.43 17.95 -24.87
CA ASP A 598 9.59 17.17 -25.78
C ASP A 598 8.18 17.77 -25.82
N THR A 599 7.56 17.75 -27.01
CA THR A 599 6.18 18.23 -27.17
C THR A 599 5.20 17.29 -26.48
N ALA A 600 4.38 17.81 -25.59
CA ALA A 600 3.41 17.04 -24.84
C ALA A 600 2.30 16.46 -25.73
N ASP A 601 1.81 15.28 -25.37
CA ASP A 601 0.69 14.61 -26.01
C ASP A 601 -0.65 15.08 -25.44
N SER A 602 -1.66 15.22 -26.31
CA SER A 602 -2.98 15.66 -25.88
C SER A 602 -3.62 14.68 -24.89
N ALA A 603 -3.49 13.37 -25.11
CA ALA A 603 -4.06 12.36 -24.23
C ALA A 603 -3.54 12.46 -22.79
N VAL A 604 -2.22 12.69 -22.63
CA VAL A 604 -1.61 12.87 -21.30
C VAL A 604 -2.16 14.13 -20.62
N PHE A 605 -2.23 15.23 -21.35
CA PHE A 605 -2.70 16.50 -20.78
C PHE A 605 -4.22 16.51 -20.51
N GLU A 606 -5.02 15.91 -21.41
CA GLU A 606 -6.46 15.73 -21.24
C GLU A 606 -6.77 14.85 -20.02
N GLN A 607 -6.04 13.77 -19.84
CA GLN A 607 -6.17 12.91 -18.67
C GLN A 607 -5.84 13.67 -17.38
N LEU A 608 -4.72 14.41 -17.35
CA LEU A 608 -4.34 15.27 -16.22
C LEU A 608 -5.40 16.31 -15.90
N MET A 609 -6.05 16.87 -16.92
CA MET A 609 -7.05 17.92 -16.77
C MET A 609 -8.47 17.39 -16.56
N GLY A 610 -8.66 16.06 -16.55
CA GLY A 610 -9.99 15.43 -16.39
C GLY A 610 -10.94 15.73 -17.56
N VAL A 611 -10.40 16.00 -18.74
CA VAL A 611 -11.19 16.29 -19.97
C VAL A 611 -11.11 15.06 -20.87
N ASN A 612 -12.25 14.52 -21.24
CA ASN A 612 -12.31 13.44 -22.24
C ASN A 612 -12.77 14.05 -23.57
N THR A 613 -11.91 13.99 -24.58
CA THR A 613 -12.20 14.53 -25.93
C THR A 613 -12.37 13.43 -26.93
N ASP A 614 -12.61 12.25 -26.80
CA ASP A 614 -12.79 11.16 -27.80
C ASP A 614 -11.96 11.32 -29.11
N GLU A 615 -10.98 12.23 -29.11
CA GLU A 615 -10.09 12.50 -30.23
C GLU A 615 -8.81 11.64 -30.15
N GLU A 616 -8.26 11.27 -31.31
CA GLU A 616 -6.94 10.62 -31.36
C GLU A 616 -5.88 11.53 -30.75
N SER A 617 -4.95 10.92 -29.96
CA SER A 617 -3.85 11.66 -29.34
C SER A 617 -2.97 12.38 -30.38
N LYS A 618 -2.72 13.66 -30.15
CA LYS A 618 -1.88 14.51 -31.00
C LYS A 618 -0.89 15.33 -30.18
N LYS A 619 0.20 15.76 -30.82
CA LYS A 619 1.13 16.71 -30.20
C LYS A 619 0.46 18.06 -29.99
N LEU A 620 0.61 18.63 -28.79
CA LEU A 620 -0.08 19.85 -28.40
C LEU A 620 0.64 21.10 -28.87
N THR A 621 -0.15 22.07 -29.36
CA THR A 621 0.29 23.47 -29.42
C THR A 621 -0.09 24.21 -28.15
N ARG A 622 0.55 25.36 -27.91
CA ARG A 622 0.20 26.22 -26.75
C ARG A 622 -1.26 26.68 -26.79
N GLY A 623 -1.81 26.93 -27.98
CA GLY A 623 -3.21 27.26 -28.13
C GLY A 623 -4.14 26.11 -27.77
N ASP A 624 -3.84 24.87 -28.21
CA ASP A 624 -4.62 23.67 -27.86
C ASP A 624 -4.60 23.43 -26.36
N ALA A 625 -3.42 23.54 -25.73
CA ALA A 625 -3.29 23.35 -24.28
C ALA A 625 -4.16 24.34 -23.49
N LEU A 626 -4.22 25.63 -23.88
CA LEU A 626 -5.09 26.59 -23.21
C LEU A 626 -6.59 26.31 -23.42
N VAL A 627 -6.98 25.72 -24.56
CA VAL A 627 -8.35 25.27 -24.78
C VAL A 627 -8.70 24.12 -23.83
N ILE A 628 -7.85 23.08 -23.76
CA ILE A 628 -8.06 21.94 -22.85
C ILE A 628 -8.13 22.42 -21.41
N PHE A 629 -7.14 23.24 -20.99
CA PHE A 629 -7.13 23.81 -19.64
C PHE A 629 -8.42 24.57 -19.31
N THR A 630 -8.86 25.46 -20.19
CA THR A 630 -10.06 26.27 -19.95
C THR A 630 -11.34 25.44 -19.94
N LYS A 631 -11.43 24.40 -20.78
CA LYS A 631 -12.52 23.42 -20.75
C LYS A 631 -12.62 22.73 -19.39
N SER A 632 -11.49 22.31 -18.83
CA SER A 632 -11.43 21.69 -17.51
C SER A 632 -11.97 22.61 -16.40
N VAL A 633 -11.63 23.90 -16.43
CA VAL A 633 -11.92 24.82 -15.31
C VAL A 633 -13.20 25.63 -15.48
N ALA A 634 -13.67 25.87 -16.71
CA ALA A 634 -14.81 26.74 -17.01
C ALA A 634 -15.85 26.11 -17.94
N GLY A 635 -15.61 24.90 -18.42
CA GLY A 635 -16.44 24.27 -19.46
C GLY A 635 -16.40 25.01 -20.79
N ASP A 636 -17.26 24.63 -21.73
CA ASP A 636 -17.31 25.21 -23.07
C ASP A 636 -18.29 26.40 -23.19
N ALA A 637 -19.36 26.41 -22.41
CA ALA A 637 -20.48 27.37 -22.59
C ALA A 637 -20.06 28.84 -22.41
N ILE A 638 -19.18 29.13 -21.45
CA ILE A 638 -18.73 30.50 -21.18
C ILE A 638 -17.63 30.93 -22.19
N PRO A 639 -16.56 30.17 -22.46
CA PRO A 639 -15.55 30.56 -23.44
C PRO A 639 -16.07 30.77 -24.86
N GLU A 640 -17.16 30.10 -25.25
CA GLU A 640 -17.75 30.16 -26.59
C GLU A 640 -18.67 31.36 -26.82
N LEU A 641 -18.97 32.17 -25.81
CA LEU A 641 -19.79 33.38 -25.94
C LEU A 641 -19.11 34.36 -26.89
N LYS A 642 -19.80 34.70 -27.98
CA LYS A 642 -19.24 35.56 -29.05
C LYS A 642 -19.30 37.03 -28.71
N GLY A 643 -18.26 37.76 -29.05
CA GLY A 643 -18.20 39.22 -29.03
C GLY A 643 -17.99 39.88 -27.66
N ILE A 644 -17.81 39.08 -26.60
CA ILE A 644 -17.59 39.62 -25.26
C ILE A 644 -16.09 39.62 -24.85
N TYR A 645 -15.27 38.78 -25.51
CA TYR A 645 -13.86 38.66 -25.19
C TYR A 645 -12.97 39.56 -26.04
N LYS A 646 -11.94 40.09 -25.40
CA LYS A 646 -10.77 40.70 -26.04
C LYS A 646 -9.56 39.87 -25.78
N SER A 647 -8.69 39.76 -26.78
CA SER A 647 -7.45 39.03 -26.63
C SER A 647 -6.50 39.75 -25.66
N PRO A 648 -5.98 39.07 -24.64
CA PRO A 648 -4.90 39.61 -23.83
C PRO A 648 -3.54 39.61 -24.56
N PHE A 649 -3.45 38.97 -25.73
CA PHE A 649 -2.23 38.76 -26.48
C PHE A 649 -2.18 39.61 -27.76
N SER A 650 -1.04 40.26 -28.01
CA SER A 650 -0.87 41.11 -29.16
C SER A 650 -0.79 40.37 -30.52
N ASP A 651 -0.55 39.06 -30.49
CA ASP A 651 -0.45 38.17 -31.66
C ASP A 651 -1.71 37.34 -31.89
N VAL A 652 -2.78 37.54 -31.12
CA VAL A 652 -4.09 36.90 -31.23
C VAL A 652 -5.16 37.98 -31.47
N LYS A 653 -5.98 37.80 -32.51
CA LYS A 653 -7.06 38.74 -32.80
C LYS A 653 -8.28 38.50 -31.91
N ASP A 654 -9.05 39.57 -31.62
CA ASP A 654 -10.32 39.47 -30.89
C ASP A 654 -11.38 38.62 -31.61
N THR A 655 -11.17 38.37 -32.93
CA THR A 655 -12.02 37.51 -33.75
C THR A 655 -11.56 36.07 -33.84
N ASP A 656 -10.49 35.70 -33.13
CA ASP A 656 -10.05 34.30 -33.06
C ASP A 656 -11.13 33.42 -32.41
N LYS A 657 -11.35 32.23 -32.98
CA LYS A 657 -12.39 31.32 -32.51
C LYS A 657 -12.18 30.88 -31.06
N ASN A 658 -10.94 30.84 -30.59
CA ASN A 658 -10.54 30.41 -29.25
C ASN A 658 -10.26 31.60 -28.31
N VAL A 659 -10.55 32.84 -28.70
CA VAL A 659 -10.20 34.04 -27.91
C VAL A 659 -10.77 34.00 -26.48
N GLY A 660 -11.96 33.42 -26.28
CA GLY A 660 -12.55 33.26 -24.96
C GLY A 660 -11.79 32.30 -24.06
N TYR A 661 -11.35 31.19 -24.61
CA TYR A 661 -10.50 30.23 -23.90
C TYR A 661 -9.18 30.88 -23.48
N TYR A 662 -8.53 31.61 -24.38
CA TYR A 662 -7.27 32.28 -24.10
C TYR A 662 -7.41 33.41 -23.07
N ALA A 663 -8.49 34.18 -23.13
CA ALA A 663 -8.78 35.25 -22.20
C ALA A 663 -9.01 34.72 -20.77
N ILE A 664 -9.76 33.63 -20.64
CA ILE A 664 -10.02 32.99 -19.35
C ILE A 664 -8.75 32.38 -18.79
N ALA A 665 -8.01 31.60 -19.58
CA ALA A 665 -6.72 31.01 -19.15
C ALA A 665 -5.72 32.09 -18.68
N TYR A 666 -5.69 33.22 -19.37
CA TYR A 666 -4.84 34.36 -18.96
C TYR A 666 -5.31 34.99 -17.65
N ALA A 667 -6.63 35.21 -17.51
CA ALA A 667 -7.22 35.74 -16.29
C ALA A 667 -7.00 34.84 -15.07
N MET A 668 -6.93 33.53 -15.30
CA MET A 668 -6.67 32.53 -14.26
C MET A 668 -5.16 32.33 -13.99
N GLY A 669 -4.28 33.02 -14.71
CA GLY A 669 -2.83 32.92 -14.49
C GLY A 669 -2.17 31.67 -15.09
N ALA A 670 -2.88 30.86 -15.88
CA ALA A 670 -2.33 29.69 -16.53
C ALA A 670 -1.26 30.05 -17.59
N VAL A 671 -1.32 31.25 -18.10
CA VAL A 671 -0.37 31.80 -19.06
C VAL A 671 -0.15 33.29 -18.76
N SER A 672 1.05 33.79 -19.03
CA SER A 672 1.43 35.19 -18.81
C SER A 672 2.17 35.75 -20.03
N GLY A 673 2.32 37.07 -20.06
CA GLY A 673 3.03 37.77 -21.14
C GLY A 673 2.07 38.40 -22.15
N ASN A 674 2.65 39.09 -23.18
CA ASN A 674 1.87 39.83 -24.16
C ASN A 674 1.74 39.12 -25.52
N LYS A 675 2.31 37.92 -25.67
CA LYS A 675 2.20 37.06 -26.83
C LYS A 675 1.93 35.62 -26.42
N LEU A 676 0.97 34.99 -27.08
CA LEU A 676 0.63 33.59 -26.85
C LEU A 676 1.53 32.65 -27.65
N ASN A 677 1.84 33.00 -28.91
CA ASN A 677 2.45 32.10 -29.89
C ASN A 677 1.64 30.80 -30.02
N ALA A 678 0.34 30.90 -30.24
CA ALA A 678 -0.63 29.80 -30.16
C ALA A 678 -0.25 28.54 -30.97
N LYS A 679 0.54 28.69 -32.05
CA LYS A 679 1.01 27.58 -32.90
C LYS A 679 2.33 26.96 -32.43
N ALA A 680 3.02 27.52 -31.45
CA ALA A 680 4.24 26.95 -30.91
C ALA A 680 3.93 25.68 -30.14
N ASP A 681 4.90 24.77 -30.09
CA ASP A 681 4.81 23.53 -29.34
C ASP A 681 4.57 23.81 -27.85
N PHE A 682 3.69 23.02 -27.23
CA PHE A 682 3.50 22.98 -25.79
C PHE A 682 4.30 21.78 -25.26
N THR A 683 5.34 22.06 -24.50
CA THR A 683 6.26 21.02 -24.04
C THR A 683 5.81 20.39 -22.74
N TYR A 684 6.36 19.20 -22.39
CA TYR A 684 6.15 18.60 -21.06
C TYR A 684 6.61 19.53 -19.93
N GLY A 685 7.68 20.31 -20.15
CA GLY A 685 8.10 21.32 -19.19
C GLY A 685 7.10 22.46 -19.01
N ASP A 686 6.41 22.88 -20.07
CA ASP A 686 5.32 23.87 -19.98
C ASP A 686 4.08 23.27 -19.27
N MET A 687 3.78 22.01 -19.57
CA MET A 687 2.70 21.25 -18.92
C MET A 687 2.91 21.13 -17.41
N ILE A 688 4.10 20.66 -17.00
CA ILE A 688 4.47 20.51 -15.59
C ILE A 688 4.36 21.86 -14.85
N LYS A 689 4.88 22.94 -15.43
CA LYS A 689 4.80 24.28 -14.83
C LYS A 689 3.34 24.75 -14.70
N MET A 690 2.53 24.55 -15.73
CA MET A 690 1.12 24.96 -15.72
C MET A 690 0.35 24.19 -14.64
N VAL A 691 0.44 22.87 -14.64
CA VAL A 691 -0.25 22.01 -13.67
C VAL A 691 0.26 22.30 -12.26
N TYR A 692 1.57 22.37 -12.05
CA TYR A 692 2.15 22.69 -10.74
C TYR A 692 1.70 24.06 -10.21
N THR A 693 1.71 25.10 -11.06
CA THR A 693 1.27 26.44 -10.64
C THR A 693 -0.19 26.44 -10.21
N PHE A 694 -1.00 25.59 -10.82
CA PHE A 694 -2.42 25.47 -10.51
C PHE A 694 -2.71 24.64 -9.25
N TYR A 695 -2.01 23.51 -9.08
CA TYR A 695 -2.24 22.57 -7.99
C TYR A 695 -1.42 22.87 -6.73
N ALA A 696 -0.22 23.39 -6.91
CA ALA A 696 0.70 23.70 -5.82
C ALA A 696 0.91 25.21 -5.64
N ALA A 697 -0.03 26.04 -6.12
CA ALA A 697 0.11 27.51 -6.14
C ALA A 697 0.72 28.04 -4.84
N GLU A 698 1.92 28.63 -4.98
CA GLU A 698 2.58 29.43 -3.93
C GLU A 698 1.75 30.64 -3.53
#